data_44b603ca10d0382aa10b220b0997caae
#
_entry.id   44b603ca10d0382aa10b220b0997caae
#
_cell.length_a   1.000
_cell.length_b   1.000
_cell.length_c   1.000
_cell.angle_alpha   90.00
_cell.angle_beta   90.00
_cell.angle_gamma   90.00
#
_symmetry.space_group_name_H-M   'P 1'
#
loop_
_entity.id
_entity.type
_entity.pdbx_description
1 polymer ?
#
loop_
_entity_poly.entity_id
_entity_poly.type
_entity_poly.pdbx_seq_one_letter_code
_entity_poly.pdbx_strand_id
1 'polypeptide(L)'
;MLILENNGVFILETQNTHYVMAVDKEGVLTHLHWGKKCEIADYKATYTGRNDSSNHSARDISKTEYIPYGGIVYRPPAFMATYPDGCRESLLTYKDFNVIEIDDGFMLEVILEDKPYNLDVTLCYKLRDNTDIIERFAKIKNNSDSLIVLNKISSGEFNVPSLRPYTSTNFNGSWLAEFRKEETVVKNGVLTYDSRKGGSNHTVNPVFILSQNADEKHGDVFFGALAWSGNFKTEISRDYAGITRVVMGINDFDFSYNLHAGEEFITPSVYCGYTNGFAEMSNQMNAYAIEYILPKRYAKEPLPVLYNSWEATGFNVHSKGQQKLAKMAADIGCELFVMDDGWFGQRWNDNAGLGDWQVNKIKFPFGLKPLIDKVTSLGMKFGLWFEPEMVNPDSDLYRAHPEWAYHYDTRKSNELRQQLVLNLTREDVQEHVFRSMDDMLCEYDISYIKWDMNRAYSETGAQNLENSQELWYRHTKAVYEIADKLKAKHPDLQIECCASGGGRVDFGSLAHFDMVWTSDNTDPLDRLEIQHGFSLLYPIKCMRAWVTDTGRNVRPNDWDFRFNVTMQGSLSIGGDLTKYDKKELDLHKKYIKLYKQIRNTVQFGRFYRLANYEQDNFYATQYVDDEQSVVFLCKSANLFYNDNYMRITLDGLDANANYKFELDGKDYTYSGSYLMNVGLDFNMWWSLSSKIIVLKKV
;
A
#
# COMPACT_ATOMS: atom_id res chain seq x y z
N MET A 1 21.87 5.36 -14.28
CA MET A 1 23.33 5.68 -14.25
C MET A 1 23.58 6.84 -13.30
N LEU A 2 24.71 6.89 -12.61
CA LEU A 2 25.15 8.05 -11.86
C LEU A 2 26.22 8.78 -12.69
N ILE A 3 26.03 10.08 -12.89
CA ILE A 3 26.99 10.94 -13.55
C ILE A 3 27.43 11.98 -12.52
N LEU A 4 28.72 11.96 -12.19
CA LEU A 4 29.34 12.91 -11.29
C LEU A 4 30.10 13.95 -12.11
N GLU A 5 29.76 15.21 -11.89
CA GLU A 5 30.45 16.31 -12.50
C GLU A 5 31.45 16.96 -11.52
N ASN A 6 32.63 17.37 -11.99
CA ASN A 6 33.73 17.92 -11.19
C ASN A 6 33.37 19.14 -10.32
N ASN A 7 32.15 19.67 -10.44
CA ASN A 7 31.68 20.86 -9.73
C ASN A 7 30.71 20.55 -8.60
N GLY A 8 30.66 19.31 -8.09
CA GLY A 8 29.72 18.90 -7.02
C GLY A 8 28.28 18.74 -7.51
N VAL A 9 28.07 18.43 -8.79
CA VAL A 9 26.77 18.13 -9.36
C VAL A 9 26.59 16.62 -9.44
N PHE A 10 25.47 16.12 -8.90
CA PHE A 10 25.05 14.72 -8.93
C PHE A 10 23.87 14.59 -9.89
N ILE A 11 23.99 13.77 -10.92
CA ILE A 11 22.92 13.49 -11.89
C ILE A 11 22.56 12.02 -11.77
N LEU A 12 21.40 11.74 -11.23
CA LEU A 12 20.81 10.40 -11.17
C LEU A 12 19.99 10.19 -12.44
N GLU A 13 20.48 9.33 -13.32
CA GLU A 13 19.83 9.01 -14.57
C GLU A 13 19.08 7.68 -14.43
N THR A 14 17.76 7.72 -14.56
CA THR A 14 16.88 6.57 -14.65
C THR A 14 16.65 6.18 -16.12
N GLN A 15 15.68 5.33 -16.41
CA GLN A 15 15.37 4.93 -17.79
C GLN A 15 15.00 6.14 -18.67
N ASN A 16 14.13 7.02 -18.19
CA ASN A 16 13.59 8.16 -18.96
C ASN A 16 13.74 9.50 -18.28
N THR A 17 14.23 9.55 -17.04
CA THR A 17 14.25 10.78 -16.22
C THR A 17 15.63 11.11 -15.70
N HIS A 18 15.83 12.38 -15.33
CA HIS A 18 16.95 12.86 -14.54
C HIS A 18 16.45 13.40 -13.20
N TYR A 19 17.18 13.07 -12.14
CA TYR A 19 17.10 13.72 -10.83
C TYR A 19 18.45 14.34 -10.51
N VAL A 20 18.49 15.65 -10.36
CA VAL A 20 19.76 16.39 -10.33
C VAL A 20 19.87 17.25 -9.08
N MET A 21 21.00 17.15 -8.41
CA MET A 21 21.36 17.90 -7.20
C MET A 21 22.74 18.52 -7.36
N ALA A 22 23.02 19.57 -6.59
CA ALA A 22 24.34 20.16 -6.52
C ALA A 22 24.65 20.69 -5.12
N VAL A 23 25.91 20.67 -4.76
CA VAL A 23 26.43 21.37 -3.57
C VAL A 23 26.67 22.83 -3.92
N ASP A 24 26.03 23.74 -3.19
CA ASP A 24 26.22 25.17 -3.41
C ASP A 24 27.49 25.68 -2.74
N LYS A 25 27.80 26.97 -2.93
CA LYS A 25 28.99 27.63 -2.36
C LYS A 25 29.04 27.68 -0.83
N GLU A 26 27.92 27.44 -0.18
CA GLU A 26 27.79 27.40 1.28
C GLU A 26 27.81 25.98 1.82
N GLY A 27 28.00 24.98 0.94
CA GLY A 27 28.01 23.57 1.29
C GLY A 27 26.64 22.96 1.44
N VAL A 28 25.56 23.61 1.02
CA VAL A 28 24.19 23.09 1.12
C VAL A 28 23.87 22.26 -0.12
N LEU A 29 23.33 21.06 0.08
CA LEU A 29 22.85 20.23 -1.03
C LEU A 29 21.52 20.78 -1.54
N THR A 30 21.50 21.20 -2.81
CA THR A 30 20.36 21.84 -3.45
C THR A 30 19.82 21.01 -4.60
N HIS A 31 18.50 21.03 -4.79
CA HIS A 31 17.81 20.39 -5.91
C HIS A 31 17.87 21.27 -7.17
N LEU A 32 18.23 20.69 -8.30
CA LEU A 32 18.26 21.39 -9.58
C LEU A 32 17.12 20.97 -10.51
N HIS A 33 16.90 19.67 -10.68
CA HIS A 33 15.92 19.16 -11.62
C HIS A 33 15.37 17.78 -11.21
N TRP A 34 14.11 17.57 -11.47
CA TRP A 34 13.46 16.24 -11.49
C TRP A 34 12.43 16.20 -12.63
N GLY A 35 12.57 15.25 -13.53
CA GLY A 35 11.67 15.10 -14.68
C GLY A 35 12.37 14.50 -15.91
N LYS A 36 11.89 14.85 -17.10
CA LYS A 36 12.45 14.37 -18.37
C LYS A 36 13.95 14.65 -18.48
N LYS A 37 14.66 13.76 -19.16
CA LYS A 37 16.11 13.93 -19.44
C LYS A 37 16.36 15.22 -20.21
N CYS A 38 17.41 15.94 -19.83
CA CYS A 38 17.93 17.12 -20.52
C CYS A 38 19.41 16.91 -20.86
N GLU A 39 19.99 17.80 -21.66
CA GLU A 39 21.42 17.78 -21.93
C GLU A 39 22.22 18.05 -20.64
N ILE A 40 23.15 17.17 -20.33
CA ILE A 40 23.90 17.17 -19.06
C ILE A 40 24.67 18.49 -18.87
N ALA A 41 25.26 19.03 -19.95
CA ALA A 41 26.01 20.25 -19.91
C ALA A 41 25.23 21.48 -19.42
N ASP A 42 23.90 21.48 -19.62
CA ASP A 42 23.03 22.61 -19.24
C ASP A 42 22.80 22.70 -17.73
N TYR A 43 22.93 21.60 -17.00
CA TYR A 43 22.78 21.61 -15.53
C TYR A 43 23.84 22.43 -14.83
N LYS A 44 25.04 22.65 -15.43
CA LYS A 44 26.09 23.48 -14.89
C LYS A 44 25.72 24.98 -14.87
N ALA A 45 24.82 25.40 -15.74
CA ALA A 45 24.36 26.77 -15.88
C ALA A 45 23.12 27.10 -15.04
N THR A 46 22.47 26.08 -14.43
CA THR A 46 21.10 26.20 -13.91
C THR A 46 21.02 26.88 -12.55
N TYR A 47 22.15 27.00 -11.82
CA TYR A 47 22.14 27.59 -10.48
C TYR A 47 22.39 29.09 -10.53
N THR A 48 21.33 29.88 -10.40
CA THR A 48 21.42 31.30 -10.03
C THR A 48 20.98 31.42 -8.57
N GLY A 49 21.95 31.64 -7.68
CA GLY A 49 21.66 31.97 -6.29
C GLY A 49 20.72 33.18 -6.22
N ARG A 50 19.73 33.13 -5.35
CA ARG A 50 18.93 34.32 -5.01
C ARG A 50 19.67 35.15 -3.95
N ASN A 51 19.43 36.43 -3.94
CA ASN A 51 20.02 37.31 -2.93
C ASN A 51 19.02 37.51 -1.78
N ASP A 52 19.57 37.70 -0.58
CA ASP A 52 18.76 38.12 0.56
C ASP A 52 18.15 39.52 0.27
N SER A 53 16.97 39.73 0.81
CA SER A 53 16.36 41.04 0.89
C SER A 53 16.09 41.40 2.36
N SER A 54 15.68 42.63 2.62
CA SER A 54 15.49 43.11 4.00
C SER A 54 14.56 42.23 4.88
N ASN A 55 13.70 41.44 4.27
CA ASN A 55 12.69 40.62 4.98
C ASN A 55 12.66 39.15 4.52
N HIS A 56 13.56 38.74 3.64
CA HIS A 56 13.57 37.38 3.10
C HIS A 56 14.99 36.83 3.00
N SER A 57 15.21 35.65 3.52
CA SER A 57 16.43 34.90 3.30
C SER A 57 16.40 34.15 1.96
N ALA A 58 17.51 34.18 1.23
CA ALA A 58 17.69 33.34 0.05
C ALA A 58 17.56 31.84 0.39
N ARG A 59 17.96 31.45 1.60
CA ARG A 59 17.84 30.05 2.08
C ARG A 59 16.39 29.61 2.24
N ASP A 60 15.50 30.51 2.70
CA ASP A 60 14.09 30.16 2.88
C ASP A 60 13.37 29.80 1.56
N ILE A 61 13.83 30.36 0.44
CA ILE A 61 13.29 30.10 -0.89
C ILE A 61 14.19 29.23 -1.78
N SER A 62 15.30 28.69 -1.24
CA SER A 62 16.16 27.78 -1.98
C SER A 62 15.51 26.39 -2.08
N LYS A 63 15.84 25.61 -3.11
CA LYS A 63 15.39 24.23 -3.29
C LYS A 63 16.38 23.28 -2.62
N THR A 64 16.44 23.23 -1.30
CA THR A 64 17.27 22.26 -0.58
C THR A 64 16.75 20.84 -0.73
N GLU A 65 17.63 19.86 -0.67
CA GLU A 65 17.25 18.43 -0.72
C GLU A 65 16.75 17.89 0.62
N TYR A 66 17.13 18.51 1.74
CA TYR A 66 16.71 18.09 3.08
C TYR A 66 16.88 19.24 4.06
N ILE A 67 15.78 19.87 4.43
CA ILE A 67 15.79 21.08 5.24
C ILE A 67 15.80 20.72 6.73
N PRO A 68 16.86 21.11 7.48
CA PRO A 68 16.82 21.04 8.93
C PRO A 68 16.01 22.21 9.51
N TYR A 69 15.53 22.05 10.75
CA TYR A 69 15.00 23.15 11.53
C TYR A 69 16.14 24.05 12.02
N GLY A 70 16.02 25.36 11.80
CA GLY A 70 16.99 26.35 12.25
C GLY A 70 17.44 27.29 11.13
N GLY A 71 18.36 28.17 11.48
CA GLY A 71 18.78 29.23 10.59
C GLY A 71 17.63 30.18 10.24
N ILE A 72 17.67 30.74 9.04
CA ILE A 72 16.64 31.67 8.54
C ILE A 72 15.75 30.92 7.53
N VAL A 73 15.18 29.75 7.94
CA VAL A 73 14.29 28.93 7.13
C VAL A 73 13.00 28.71 7.90
N TYR A 74 11.86 29.10 7.31
CA TYR A 74 10.55 29.11 7.95
C TYR A 74 9.56 28.08 7.38
N ARG A 75 10.01 27.27 6.43
CA ARG A 75 9.23 26.20 5.79
C ARG A 75 9.13 24.99 6.70
N PRO A 76 8.17 24.05 6.44
CA PRO A 76 8.16 22.78 7.12
C PRO A 76 9.52 22.07 6.99
N PRO A 77 10.22 21.79 8.12
CA PRO A 77 11.51 21.12 8.09
C PRO A 77 11.34 19.62 7.82
N ALA A 78 12.34 19.02 7.18
CA ALA A 78 12.47 17.56 7.04
C ALA A 78 13.12 16.92 8.29
N PHE A 79 13.92 17.70 9.04
CA PHE A 79 14.67 17.22 10.19
C PHE A 79 14.61 18.19 11.37
N MET A 80 14.38 17.65 12.58
CA MET A 80 14.44 18.38 13.84
C MET A 80 15.08 17.50 14.91
N ALA A 81 16.06 18.02 15.62
CA ALA A 81 16.71 17.36 16.73
C ALA A 81 16.85 18.32 17.94
N THR A 82 17.01 17.75 19.12
CA THR A 82 17.40 18.44 20.35
C THR A 82 18.75 17.88 20.80
N TYR A 83 19.73 18.76 20.85
CA TYR A 83 21.10 18.42 21.21
C TYR A 83 21.35 18.48 22.73
N PRO A 84 22.48 17.95 23.25
CA PRO A 84 22.70 17.80 24.70
C PRO A 84 22.70 19.12 25.49
N ASP A 85 23.05 20.22 24.85
CA ASP A 85 23.05 21.57 25.43
C ASP A 85 21.69 22.29 25.35
N GLY A 86 20.67 21.60 24.78
CA GLY A 86 19.34 22.14 24.55
C GLY A 86 19.19 22.93 23.24
N CYS A 87 20.23 23.02 22.42
CA CYS A 87 20.13 23.57 21.08
C CYS A 87 19.16 22.75 20.22
N ARG A 88 18.35 23.42 19.41
CA ARG A 88 17.41 22.80 18.46
C ARG A 88 17.64 23.23 17.03
N GLU A 89 18.59 24.11 16.79
CA GLU A 89 18.99 24.47 15.43
C GLU A 89 19.95 23.44 14.89
N SER A 90 19.71 22.97 13.66
CA SER A 90 20.61 22.09 12.94
C SER A 90 21.11 22.77 11.67
N LEU A 91 22.39 22.60 11.37
CA LEU A 91 23.01 23.13 10.16
C LEU A 91 23.67 21.99 9.40
N LEU A 92 22.95 21.45 8.43
CA LEU A 92 23.44 20.33 7.62
C LEU A 92 24.22 20.84 6.40
N THR A 93 25.51 20.53 6.37
CA THR A 93 26.38 20.83 5.26
C THR A 93 26.93 19.55 4.63
N TYR A 94 27.19 19.62 3.32
CA TYR A 94 27.78 18.50 2.59
C TYR A 94 29.15 18.12 3.17
N LYS A 95 29.35 16.81 3.40
CA LYS A 95 30.58 16.24 3.92
C LYS A 95 31.29 15.39 2.87
N ASP A 96 30.59 14.38 2.35
CA ASP A 96 31.13 13.38 1.43
C ASP A 96 29.99 12.62 0.71
N PHE A 97 30.32 11.69 -0.15
CA PHE A 97 29.36 10.76 -0.76
C PHE A 97 29.98 9.38 -0.98
N ASN A 98 29.09 8.38 -1.03
CA ASN A 98 29.44 7.01 -1.40
C ASN A 98 28.55 6.53 -2.57
N VAL A 99 29.12 5.67 -3.41
CA VAL A 99 28.36 4.93 -4.43
C VAL A 99 28.51 3.45 -4.14
N ILE A 100 27.39 2.79 -3.93
CA ILE A 100 27.30 1.37 -3.59
C ILE A 100 26.68 0.65 -4.76
N GLU A 101 27.40 -0.28 -5.38
CA GLU A 101 26.81 -1.19 -6.37
C GLU A 101 25.84 -2.15 -5.67
N ILE A 102 24.68 -2.34 -6.28
CA ILE A 102 23.67 -3.33 -5.84
C ILE A 102 23.33 -4.22 -7.04
N ASP A 103 22.68 -5.36 -6.77
CA ASP A 103 22.29 -6.29 -7.83
C ASP A 103 21.57 -5.59 -8.97
N ASP A 104 21.16 -5.16 -9.69
CA ASP A 104 20.39 -4.42 -10.70
C ASP A 104 20.43 -2.89 -10.50
N GLY A 105 21.59 -2.29 -10.21
CA GLY A 105 21.67 -0.83 -10.13
C GLY A 105 22.72 -0.33 -9.14
N PHE A 106 22.44 0.81 -8.50
CA PHE A 106 23.34 1.42 -7.51
C PHE A 106 22.56 2.21 -6.47
N MET A 107 23.21 2.50 -5.35
CA MET A 107 22.76 3.44 -4.33
C MET A 107 23.78 4.56 -4.17
N LEU A 108 23.33 5.81 -4.31
CA LEU A 108 24.09 6.99 -3.94
C LEU A 108 23.74 7.35 -2.49
N GLU A 109 24.76 7.50 -1.67
CA GLU A 109 24.68 8.08 -0.33
C GLU A 109 25.36 9.43 -0.33
N VAL A 110 24.61 10.52 -0.04
CA VAL A 110 25.16 11.86 0.14
C VAL A 110 25.16 12.17 1.63
N ILE A 111 26.34 12.33 2.20
CA ILE A 111 26.55 12.53 3.62
C ILE A 111 26.56 14.03 3.93
N LEU A 112 25.61 14.46 4.75
CA LEU A 112 25.55 15.78 5.33
C LEU A 112 25.96 15.70 6.80
N GLU A 113 26.63 16.73 7.33
CA GLU A 113 27.04 16.76 8.75
C GLU A 113 26.53 18.01 9.46
N ASP A 114 26.10 17.83 10.72
CA ASP A 114 26.05 18.90 11.71
C ASP A 114 27.32 18.83 12.54
N LYS A 115 28.33 19.55 12.10
CA LYS A 115 29.69 19.45 12.59
C LYS A 115 29.86 19.73 14.09
N PRO A 116 29.21 20.77 14.69
CA PRO A 116 29.30 21.02 16.14
C PRO A 116 28.87 19.85 17.01
N TYR A 117 27.88 19.06 16.54
CA TYR A 117 27.29 17.96 17.31
C TYR A 117 27.72 16.58 16.84
N ASN A 118 28.61 16.52 15.85
CA ASN A 118 29.10 15.27 15.26
C ASN A 118 27.96 14.31 14.87
N LEU A 119 26.93 14.88 14.23
CA LEU A 119 25.78 14.16 13.70
C LEU A 119 25.90 14.10 12.18
N ASP A 120 25.80 12.89 11.62
CA ASP A 120 25.71 12.70 10.17
C ASP A 120 24.26 12.40 9.76
N VAL A 121 23.80 13.04 8.69
CA VAL A 121 22.55 12.75 8.00
C VAL A 121 22.88 12.31 6.57
N THR A 122 22.70 11.03 6.29
CA THR A 122 23.00 10.45 4.97
C THR A 122 21.72 10.35 4.17
N LEU A 123 21.65 11.04 3.05
CA LEU A 123 20.54 10.93 2.11
C LEU A 123 20.83 9.82 1.12
N CYS A 124 19.98 8.79 1.11
CA CYS A 124 20.12 7.61 0.27
C CYS A 124 19.20 7.69 -0.94
N TYR A 125 19.78 7.47 -2.13
CA TYR A 125 19.07 7.40 -3.41
C TYR A 125 19.42 6.10 -4.08
N LYS A 126 18.47 5.16 -4.11
CA LYS A 126 18.67 3.84 -4.69
C LYS A 126 17.93 3.74 -6.01
N LEU A 127 18.66 3.45 -7.06
CA LEU A 127 18.16 3.33 -8.42
C LEU A 127 18.34 1.90 -8.90
N ARG A 128 17.32 1.41 -9.62
CA ARG A 128 17.35 0.11 -10.28
C ARG A 128 17.39 0.30 -11.80
N ASP A 129 18.05 -0.63 -12.49
CA ASP A 129 18.09 -0.62 -13.94
C ASP A 129 16.69 -0.80 -14.56
N ASN A 130 16.47 -0.18 -15.70
CA ASN A 130 15.22 -0.28 -16.47
C ASN A 130 13.95 0.16 -15.73
N THR A 131 14.06 1.09 -14.79
CA THR A 131 12.92 1.70 -14.08
C THR A 131 13.14 3.20 -13.89
N ASP A 132 12.05 3.96 -13.75
CA ASP A 132 12.09 5.39 -13.41
C ASP A 132 11.81 5.64 -11.91
N ILE A 133 11.71 4.57 -11.12
CA ILE A 133 11.49 4.67 -9.67
C ILE A 133 12.82 4.89 -8.94
N ILE A 134 12.84 5.87 -8.06
CA ILE A 134 13.92 6.13 -7.11
C ILE A 134 13.42 5.77 -5.72
N GLU A 135 14.13 4.89 -5.02
CA GLU A 135 13.89 4.62 -3.61
C GLU A 135 14.73 5.61 -2.77
N ARG A 136 14.07 6.41 -1.95
CA ARG A 136 14.70 7.43 -1.08
C ARG A 136 14.45 7.16 0.39
N PHE A 137 15.50 7.29 1.20
CA PHE A 137 15.44 7.26 2.66
C PHE A 137 16.62 8.03 3.25
N ALA A 138 16.61 8.25 4.55
CA ALA A 138 17.69 8.88 5.27
C ALA A 138 18.23 7.98 6.39
N LYS A 139 19.53 8.09 6.67
CA LYS A 139 20.19 7.49 7.83
C LYS A 139 20.70 8.63 8.71
N ILE A 140 20.40 8.57 9.99
CA ILE A 140 20.85 9.57 10.97
C ILE A 140 21.78 8.87 11.95
N LYS A 141 23.07 9.27 11.93
CA LYS A 141 24.12 8.65 12.74
C LYS A 141 24.62 9.60 13.81
N ASN A 142 24.48 9.21 15.07
CA ASN A 142 25.08 9.94 16.19
C ASN A 142 26.54 9.48 16.39
N ASN A 143 27.49 10.28 15.94
CA ASN A 143 28.93 10.02 16.12
C ASN A 143 29.49 10.69 17.40
N SER A 144 28.65 11.36 18.19
CA SER A 144 29.04 11.95 19.46
C SER A 144 29.00 10.92 20.60
N ASP A 145 29.44 11.32 21.77
CA ASP A 145 29.38 10.54 23.00
C ASP A 145 28.14 10.82 23.87
N SER A 146 27.22 11.65 23.37
CA SER A 146 26.07 12.16 24.11
C SER A 146 24.77 11.77 23.42
N LEU A 147 23.65 11.80 24.17
CA LEU A 147 22.32 11.56 23.65
C LEU A 147 21.86 12.73 22.74
N ILE A 148 21.33 12.40 21.57
CA ILE A 148 20.62 13.34 20.69
C ILE A 148 19.16 12.86 20.60
N VAL A 149 18.21 13.77 20.82
CA VAL A 149 16.78 13.44 20.70
C VAL A 149 16.27 13.88 19.33
N LEU A 150 15.81 12.92 18.55
CA LEU A 150 15.22 13.18 17.24
C LEU A 150 13.72 13.51 17.41
N ASN A 151 13.30 14.71 16.97
CA ASN A 151 11.93 15.20 17.14
C ASN A 151 11.11 15.12 15.85
N LYS A 152 11.77 15.18 14.68
CA LYS A 152 11.17 14.98 13.36
C LYS A 152 12.21 14.39 12.42
N ILE A 153 11.83 13.35 11.72
CA ILE A 153 12.70 12.66 10.77
C ILE A 153 11.89 12.27 9.55
N SER A 154 12.07 13.00 8.46
CA SER A 154 11.41 12.68 7.20
C SER A 154 12.27 11.75 6.36
N SER A 155 11.63 10.90 5.58
CA SER A 155 12.30 10.01 4.64
C SER A 155 12.87 10.74 3.43
N GLY A 156 12.27 11.89 3.10
CA GLY A 156 12.76 12.75 2.03
C GLY A 156 12.01 14.07 1.90
N GLU A 157 12.67 15.01 1.27
CA GLU A 157 12.08 16.24 0.73
C GLU A 157 12.17 16.18 -0.80
N PHE A 158 11.10 16.59 -1.47
CA PHE A 158 10.96 16.50 -2.92
C PHE A 158 10.57 17.86 -3.47
N ASN A 159 11.39 18.40 -4.36
CA ASN A 159 11.11 19.65 -5.05
C ASN A 159 10.60 19.36 -6.46
N VAL A 160 9.41 19.83 -6.80
CA VAL A 160 8.84 19.64 -8.14
C VAL A 160 9.00 20.89 -9.00
N PRO A 161 9.32 20.72 -10.31
CA PRO A 161 9.63 21.85 -11.17
C PRO A 161 8.32 22.51 -11.66
N SER A 162 7.89 23.60 -11.13
CA SER A 162 6.90 24.47 -11.77
C SER A 162 6.57 25.71 -10.92
N LEU A 163 6.29 26.82 -11.58
CA LEU A 163 5.70 28.01 -10.95
C LEU A 163 4.17 27.99 -10.92
N ARG A 164 3.54 27.03 -11.60
CA ARG A 164 2.07 26.85 -11.61
C ARG A 164 1.64 25.95 -10.45
N PRO A 165 0.43 26.13 -9.91
CA PRO A 165 -0.10 25.21 -8.92
C PRO A 165 -0.24 23.80 -9.50
N TYR A 166 0.02 22.79 -8.65
CA TYR A 166 -0.28 21.38 -8.92
C TYR A 166 -1.66 21.02 -8.40
N THR A 167 -2.26 20.01 -8.98
CA THR A 167 -3.34 19.25 -8.35
C THR A 167 -2.71 18.12 -7.55
N SER A 168 -3.02 18.06 -6.26
CA SER A 168 -2.65 16.94 -5.39
C SER A 168 -3.78 15.94 -5.39
N THR A 169 -3.47 14.69 -5.74
CA THR A 169 -4.39 13.54 -5.61
C THR A 169 -4.00 12.72 -4.40
N ASN A 170 -4.95 12.40 -3.53
CA ASN A 170 -4.82 11.45 -2.44
C ASN A 170 -6.10 10.60 -2.36
N PHE A 171 -6.11 9.62 -1.47
CA PHE A 171 -7.27 8.76 -1.23
C PHE A 171 -7.89 9.15 0.10
N ASN A 172 -9.11 9.62 0.07
CA ASN A 172 -9.91 9.86 1.25
C ASN A 172 -10.89 8.70 1.44
N GLY A 173 -11.25 8.40 2.67
CA GLY A 173 -12.18 7.30 2.90
C GLY A 173 -12.55 7.11 4.36
N SER A 174 -13.18 5.98 4.58
CA SER A 174 -13.53 5.48 5.90
C SER A 174 -13.62 3.95 5.83
N TRP A 175 -13.82 3.29 6.95
CA TRP A 175 -14.21 1.89 6.95
C TRP A 175 -15.42 1.65 6.02
N LEU A 176 -15.34 0.66 5.14
CA LEU A 176 -16.29 0.33 4.07
C LEU A 176 -16.34 1.31 2.88
N ALA A 177 -15.47 2.30 2.82
CA ALA A 177 -15.42 3.29 1.74
C ALA A 177 -13.98 3.79 1.53
N GLU A 178 -13.02 2.87 1.46
CA GLU A 178 -11.60 3.14 1.29
C GLU A 178 -11.28 3.61 -0.14
N PHE A 179 -10.13 4.23 -0.32
CA PHE A 179 -9.55 4.61 -1.61
C PHE A 179 -10.39 5.56 -2.47
N ARG A 180 -11.25 6.35 -1.89
CA ARG A 180 -11.96 7.37 -2.65
C ARG A 180 -10.99 8.46 -3.08
N LYS A 181 -10.82 8.60 -4.39
CA LYS A 181 -9.95 9.60 -4.99
C LYS A 181 -10.43 11.01 -4.64
N GLU A 182 -9.53 11.84 -4.13
CA GLU A 182 -9.78 13.26 -3.85
C GLU A 182 -8.68 14.11 -4.49
N GLU A 183 -9.10 15.20 -5.14
CA GLU A 183 -8.21 16.12 -5.82
C GLU A 183 -8.28 17.51 -5.18
N THR A 184 -7.12 18.06 -4.83
CA THR A 184 -6.99 19.38 -4.19
C THR A 184 -5.95 20.21 -4.92
N VAL A 185 -6.31 21.42 -5.34
CA VAL A 185 -5.34 22.36 -5.91
C VAL A 185 -4.42 22.89 -4.81
N VAL A 186 -3.13 22.71 -4.97
CA VAL A 186 -2.10 23.15 -4.02
C VAL A 186 -1.95 24.67 -4.13
N LYS A 187 -2.53 25.42 -3.20
CA LYS A 187 -2.42 26.87 -3.06
C LYS A 187 -1.21 27.22 -2.19
N ASN A 188 -0.87 28.53 -2.12
CA ASN A 188 0.15 29.00 -1.19
C ASN A 188 -0.21 28.63 0.25
N GLY A 189 0.75 28.07 0.98
CA GLY A 189 0.58 27.49 2.30
C GLY A 189 1.02 26.04 2.35
N VAL A 190 0.45 25.26 3.27
CA VAL A 190 0.77 23.86 3.48
C VAL A 190 -0.51 23.03 3.44
N LEU A 191 -0.55 22.05 2.53
CA LEU A 191 -1.53 20.96 2.53
C LEU A 191 -0.91 19.77 3.25
N THR A 192 -1.61 19.23 4.25
CA THR A 192 -1.09 18.13 5.06
C THR A 192 -2.01 16.91 4.96
N TYR A 193 -1.40 15.75 4.72
CA TYR A 193 -2.01 14.43 4.87
C TYR A 193 -1.29 13.70 6.00
N ASP A 194 -2.01 13.30 7.05
CA ASP A 194 -1.39 12.62 8.19
C ASP A 194 -2.27 11.55 8.83
N SER A 195 -1.64 10.57 9.46
CA SER A 195 -2.28 9.63 10.37
C SER A 195 -1.70 9.76 11.78
N ARG A 196 -2.58 9.67 12.79
CA ARG A 196 -2.27 9.69 14.22
C ARG A 196 -2.96 8.53 14.96
N LYS A 197 -3.26 7.46 14.23
CA LYS A 197 -4.06 6.32 14.71
C LYS A 197 -3.22 5.09 15.03
N GLY A 198 -1.89 5.24 15.08
CA GLY A 198 -0.96 4.13 15.24
C GLY A 198 -0.77 3.30 13.98
N GLY A 199 -1.51 3.62 12.92
CA GLY A 199 -1.45 2.96 11.63
C GLY A 199 -1.68 3.90 10.47
N SER A 200 -1.49 3.43 9.24
CA SER A 200 -1.69 4.23 8.02
C SER A 200 -3.15 4.67 7.87
N ASN A 201 -4.13 3.90 8.12
CA ASN A 201 -5.58 4.14 8.24
C ASN A 201 -6.40 4.30 6.94
N HIS A 202 -7.75 4.26 7.10
CA HIS A 202 -8.72 4.33 6.00
C HIS A 202 -8.90 5.73 5.42
N THR A 203 -8.57 6.80 6.18
CA THR A 203 -8.98 8.16 5.82
C THR A 203 -8.02 8.84 4.86
N VAL A 204 -6.76 8.41 4.84
CA VAL A 204 -5.71 8.99 4.00
C VAL A 204 -4.59 7.99 3.81
N ASN A 205 -3.97 7.95 2.63
CA ASN A 205 -2.85 7.06 2.35
C ASN A 205 -1.50 7.80 2.42
N PRO A 206 -0.42 7.09 2.79
CA PRO A 206 0.93 7.65 2.88
C PRO A 206 1.55 7.84 1.49
N VAL A 207 0.91 8.67 0.67
CA VAL A 207 1.32 8.95 -0.70
C VAL A 207 1.23 10.44 -1.02
N PHE A 208 1.98 10.90 -2.01
CA PHE A 208 1.70 12.12 -2.73
C PHE A 208 1.63 11.84 -4.24
N ILE A 209 0.69 12.45 -4.91
CA ILE A 209 0.60 12.46 -6.37
C ILE A 209 0.31 13.91 -6.76
N LEU A 210 1.25 14.53 -7.46
CA LEU A 210 1.17 15.91 -7.91
C LEU A 210 1.13 15.94 -9.43
N SER A 211 0.06 16.49 -9.98
CA SER A 211 -0.15 16.48 -11.42
C SER A 211 -0.40 17.88 -12.00
N GLN A 212 -0.07 18.06 -13.29
CA GLN A 212 -0.42 19.25 -14.05
C GLN A 212 -0.97 18.84 -15.41
N ASN A 213 -2.24 19.21 -15.67
CA ASN A 213 -2.94 18.89 -16.91
C ASN A 213 -2.82 17.39 -17.26
N ALA A 214 -2.95 16.52 -16.26
CA ALA A 214 -2.75 15.10 -16.43
C ALA A 214 -4.08 14.36 -16.55
N ASP A 215 -4.08 13.38 -17.44
CA ASP A 215 -5.08 12.33 -17.59
C ASP A 215 -4.39 10.96 -17.54
N GLU A 216 -5.05 9.90 -17.95
CA GLU A 216 -4.44 8.56 -17.98
C GLU A 216 -3.23 8.47 -18.91
N LYS A 217 -3.19 9.24 -20.01
CA LYS A 217 -2.19 9.14 -21.08
C LYS A 217 -1.18 10.28 -21.12
N HIS A 218 -1.52 11.44 -20.60
CA HIS A 218 -0.76 12.68 -20.77
C HIS A 218 -0.66 13.49 -19.50
N GLY A 219 0.28 14.46 -19.52
CA GLY A 219 0.50 15.41 -18.46
C GLY A 219 1.54 14.95 -17.44
N ASP A 220 2.12 15.92 -16.74
CA ASP A 220 3.18 15.66 -15.78
C ASP A 220 2.60 15.12 -14.46
N VAL A 221 3.14 13.99 -13.99
CA VAL A 221 2.77 13.33 -12.73
C VAL A 221 4.03 13.05 -11.93
N PHE A 222 4.17 13.73 -10.80
CA PHE A 222 5.18 13.46 -9.77
C PHE A 222 4.53 12.72 -8.62
N PHE A 223 5.13 11.65 -8.14
CA PHE A 223 4.53 10.83 -7.09
C PHE A 223 5.58 10.26 -6.14
N GLY A 224 5.11 9.90 -4.95
CA GLY A 224 5.88 9.16 -3.97
C GLY A 224 4.97 8.43 -3.00
N ALA A 225 5.40 7.25 -2.58
CA ALA A 225 4.69 6.39 -1.66
C ALA A 225 5.62 5.95 -0.54
N LEU A 226 5.26 6.26 0.69
CA LEU A 226 6.03 5.91 1.88
C LEU A 226 5.79 4.45 2.27
N ALA A 227 6.86 3.72 2.48
CA ALA A 227 6.84 2.34 2.96
C ALA A 227 6.73 2.28 4.50
N TRP A 228 5.62 2.75 5.03
CA TRP A 228 5.39 2.83 6.47
C TRP A 228 3.92 2.64 6.85
N SER A 229 3.66 1.67 7.72
CA SER A 229 2.31 1.35 8.18
C SER A 229 1.94 2.01 9.52
N GLY A 230 2.84 2.78 10.13
CA GLY A 230 2.60 3.56 11.35
C GLY A 230 2.06 4.96 11.08
N ASN A 231 2.11 5.81 12.11
CA ASN A 231 1.79 7.22 11.97
C ASN A 231 2.71 7.88 10.95
N PHE A 232 2.15 8.53 9.94
CA PHE A 232 2.88 9.21 8.89
C PHE A 232 2.42 10.65 8.71
N LYS A 233 3.26 11.47 8.07
CA LYS A 233 2.91 12.82 7.65
C LYS A 233 3.50 13.13 6.27
N THR A 234 2.67 13.72 5.42
CA THR A 234 3.04 14.30 4.13
C THR A 234 2.63 15.76 4.12
N GLU A 235 3.59 16.66 4.00
CA GLU A 235 3.38 18.11 3.95
C GLU A 235 3.72 18.62 2.55
N ILE A 236 2.71 19.07 1.81
CA ILE A 236 2.87 19.66 0.48
C ILE A 236 2.77 21.17 0.62
N SER A 237 3.89 21.85 0.50
CA SER A 237 3.97 23.29 0.65
C SER A 237 4.19 24.00 -0.69
N ARG A 238 3.53 25.16 -0.86
CA ARG A 238 3.77 26.07 -1.96
C ARG A 238 4.02 27.46 -1.41
N ASP A 239 5.14 28.06 -1.78
CA ASP A 239 5.53 29.39 -1.30
C ASP A 239 5.11 30.50 -2.28
N TYR A 240 5.34 31.75 -1.87
CA TYR A 240 5.05 32.94 -2.68
C TYR A 240 5.90 33.03 -3.96
N ALA A 241 7.05 32.34 -4.01
CA ALA A 241 7.89 32.26 -5.21
C ALA A 241 7.38 31.16 -6.18
N GLY A 242 6.31 30.46 -5.83
CA GLY A 242 5.70 29.40 -6.63
C GLY A 242 6.44 28.06 -6.55
N ILE A 243 7.37 27.90 -5.62
CA ILE A 243 8.09 26.65 -5.42
C ILE A 243 7.17 25.69 -4.65
N THR A 244 6.96 24.53 -5.22
CA THR A 244 6.20 23.45 -4.60
C THR A 244 7.14 22.35 -4.16
N ARG A 245 6.97 21.88 -2.93
CA ARG A 245 7.78 20.82 -2.33
C ARG A 245 6.96 19.93 -1.44
N VAL A 246 7.41 18.70 -1.28
CA VAL A 246 6.80 17.69 -0.42
C VAL A 246 7.82 17.25 0.62
N VAL A 247 7.42 17.22 1.87
CA VAL A 247 8.16 16.59 2.98
C VAL A 247 7.34 15.39 3.45
N MET A 248 7.94 14.21 3.46
CA MET A 248 7.23 12.97 3.77
C MET A 248 8.04 12.06 4.69
N GLY A 249 7.40 11.48 5.68
CA GLY A 249 8.03 10.54 6.62
C GLY A 249 7.15 10.14 7.79
N ILE A 250 7.78 9.65 8.85
CA ILE A 250 7.11 9.36 10.12
C ILE A 250 6.50 10.65 10.67
N ASN A 251 5.29 10.54 11.24
CA ASN A 251 4.61 11.69 11.85
C ASN A 251 5.36 12.16 13.11
N ASP A 252 5.62 13.46 13.19
CA ASP A 252 6.23 14.13 14.33
C ASP A 252 5.23 14.40 15.49
N PHE A 253 3.95 14.06 15.30
CA PHE A 253 2.96 14.16 16.36
C PHE A 253 3.21 13.12 17.44
N ASP A 254 3.41 13.57 18.69
CA ASP A 254 3.72 12.73 19.85
C ASP A 254 4.89 11.74 19.58
N PHE A 255 5.87 12.16 18.79
CA PHE A 255 7.04 11.38 18.42
C PHE A 255 8.31 12.05 18.90
N SER A 256 9.17 11.28 19.52
CA SER A 256 10.59 11.54 19.66
C SER A 256 11.34 10.22 19.77
N TYR A 257 12.63 10.25 19.42
CA TYR A 257 13.49 9.07 19.47
C TYR A 257 14.82 9.40 20.11
N ASN A 258 15.22 8.62 21.11
CA ASN A 258 16.50 8.76 21.80
C ASN A 258 17.61 8.10 20.97
N LEU A 259 18.37 8.87 20.24
CA LEU A 259 19.50 8.38 19.46
C LEU A 259 20.77 8.41 20.32
N HIS A 260 21.13 7.26 20.89
CA HIS A 260 22.28 7.10 21.76
C HIS A 260 23.62 7.23 21.00
N ALA A 261 24.69 7.40 21.77
CA ALA A 261 26.06 7.47 21.23
C ALA A 261 26.38 6.24 20.34
N GLY A 262 26.81 6.50 19.12
CA GLY A 262 27.14 5.47 18.14
C GLY A 262 25.94 4.77 17.47
N GLU A 263 24.71 5.14 17.80
CA GLU A 263 23.50 4.59 17.20
C GLU A 263 23.20 5.22 15.86
N GLU A 264 22.50 4.47 14.99
CA GLU A 264 22.00 4.92 13.70
C GLU A 264 20.48 4.67 13.60
N PHE A 265 19.75 5.70 13.18
CA PHE A 265 18.32 5.60 12.84
C PHE A 265 18.14 5.61 11.31
N ILE A 266 17.41 4.64 10.79
CA ILE A 266 17.08 4.55 9.35
C ILE A 266 15.60 4.83 9.17
N THR A 267 15.27 5.80 8.32
CA THR A 267 13.87 6.14 8.01
C THR A 267 13.25 5.10 7.07
N PRO A 268 11.92 4.96 7.07
CA PRO A 268 11.24 4.18 6.03
C PRO A 268 11.54 4.72 4.63
N SER A 269 11.55 3.83 3.62
CA SER A 269 11.76 4.23 2.22
C SER A 269 10.54 4.97 1.64
N VAL A 270 10.79 5.87 0.71
CA VAL A 270 9.80 6.44 -0.22
C VAL A 270 10.14 5.98 -1.63
N TYR A 271 9.22 5.29 -2.28
CA TYR A 271 9.31 4.96 -3.71
C TYR A 271 8.72 6.11 -4.51
N CYS A 272 9.52 6.80 -5.30
CA CYS A 272 9.09 8.01 -5.99
C CYS A 272 9.50 8.02 -7.46
N GLY A 273 8.75 8.76 -8.28
CA GLY A 273 9.01 8.84 -9.70
C GLY A 273 8.32 10.04 -10.38
N TYR A 274 8.64 10.20 -11.65
CA TYR A 274 7.98 11.12 -12.57
C TYR A 274 7.52 10.36 -13.81
N THR A 275 6.28 10.60 -14.22
CA THR A 275 5.70 9.99 -15.43
C THR A 275 4.91 11.00 -16.25
N ASN A 276 4.56 10.59 -17.48
CA ASN A 276 3.61 11.28 -18.32
C ASN A 276 2.30 10.49 -18.30
N GLY A 277 1.29 11.00 -17.59
CA GLY A 277 -0.01 10.34 -17.38
C GLY A 277 -0.05 9.36 -16.20
N PHE A 278 -1.28 9.12 -15.69
CA PHE A 278 -1.52 8.25 -14.53
C PHE A 278 -1.36 6.76 -14.84
N ALA A 279 -1.67 6.32 -16.08
CA ALA A 279 -1.53 4.91 -16.44
C ALA A 279 -0.07 4.46 -16.36
N GLU A 280 0.87 5.30 -16.80
CA GLU A 280 2.29 4.98 -16.71
C GLU A 280 2.78 4.94 -15.25
N MET A 281 2.34 5.88 -14.39
CA MET A 281 2.60 5.84 -12.96
C MET A 281 2.15 4.50 -12.35
N SER A 282 0.92 4.08 -12.62
CA SER A 282 0.35 2.83 -12.10
C SER A 282 1.16 1.62 -12.56
N ASN A 283 1.52 1.57 -13.85
CA ASN A 283 2.27 0.45 -14.42
C ASN A 283 3.71 0.37 -13.89
N GLN A 284 4.40 1.50 -13.77
CA GLN A 284 5.75 1.52 -13.20
C GLN A 284 5.76 1.09 -11.73
N MET A 285 4.85 1.60 -10.91
CA MET A 285 4.74 1.20 -9.51
C MET A 285 4.34 -0.26 -9.34
N ASN A 286 3.41 -0.76 -10.18
CA ASN A 286 3.01 -2.16 -10.16
C ASN A 286 4.21 -3.09 -10.47
N ALA A 287 4.93 -2.81 -11.56
CA ALA A 287 6.11 -3.59 -11.95
C ALA A 287 7.22 -3.52 -10.89
N TYR A 288 7.52 -2.31 -10.38
CA TYR A 288 8.54 -2.11 -9.35
C TYR A 288 8.18 -2.84 -8.05
N ALA A 289 6.92 -2.80 -7.64
CA ALA A 289 6.49 -3.47 -6.43
C ALA A 289 6.62 -4.99 -6.53
N ILE A 290 6.21 -5.58 -7.65
CA ILE A 290 6.34 -7.03 -7.90
C ILE A 290 7.80 -7.47 -7.90
N GLU A 291 8.69 -6.67 -8.50
CA GLU A 291 10.10 -7.03 -8.64
C GLU A 291 10.92 -6.78 -7.36
N TYR A 292 10.66 -5.67 -6.65
CA TYR A 292 11.58 -5.16 -5.62
C TYR A 292 10.98 -4.97 -4.24
N ILE A 293 9.65 -4.91 -4.08
CA ILE A 293 9.02 -4.62 -2.79
C ILE A 293 8.40 -5.88 -2.19
N LEU A 294 7.59 -6.60 -2.95
CA LEU A 294 6.86 -7.77 -2.44
C LEU A 294 7.79 -8.88 -1.98
N PRO A 295 7.41 -9.67 -0.95
CA PRO A 295 8.16 -10.83 -0.52
C PRO A 295 8.42 -11.80 -1.69
N LYS A 296 9.68 -12.06 -1.99
CA LYS A 296 10.14 -12.71 -3.24
C LYS A 296 9.48 -14.06 -3.51
N ARG A 297 9.16 -14.84 -2.45
CA ARG A 297 8.67 -16.23 -2.60
C ARG A 297 7.42 -16.33 -3.47
N TYR A 298 6.49 -15.37 -3.33
CA TYR A 298 5.22 -15.37 -4.06
C TYR A 298 5.01 -14.16 -4.97
N ALA A 299 5.99 -13.25 -5.05
CA ALA A 299 5.86 -12.02 -5.82
C ALA A 299 5.45 -12.27 -7.29
N LYS A 300 6.01 -13.29 -7.92
CA LYS A 300 5.79 -13.64 -9.33
C LYS A 300 4.87 -14.85 -9.54
N GLU A 301 4.22 -15.36 -8.48
CA GLU A 301 3.23 -16.43 -8.59
C GLU A 301 1.81 -15.84 -8.54
N PRO A 302 0.88 -16.34 -9.34
CA PRO A 302 -0.51 -15.88 -9.27
C PRO A 302 -1.15 -16.33 -7.96
N LEU A 303 -1.90 -15.43 -7.33
CA LEU A 303 -2.62 -15.75 -6.11
C LEU A 303 -3.75 -16.75 -6.40
N PRO A 304 -3.96 -17.73 -5.50
CA PRO A 304 -5.01 -18.73 -5.66
C PRO A 304 -6.41 -18.12 -5.49
N VAL A 305 -7.41 -18.75 -6.12
CA VAL A 305 -8.82 -18.47 -5.83
C VAL A 305 -9.14 -18.98 -4.42
N LEU A 306 -9.40 -18.04 -3.53
CA LEU A 306 -9.63 -18.27 -2.11
C LEU A 306 -11.13 -18.38 -1.81
N TYR A 307 -11.52 -19.22 -0.87
CA TYR A 307 -12.78 -19.15 -0.15
C TYR A 307 -12.53 -18.72 1.29
N ASN A 308 -13.27 -17.72 1.77
CA ASN A 308 -13.24 -17.28 3.18
C ASN A 308 -14.60 -17.54 3.84
N SER A 309 -14.59 -18.04 5.08
CA SER A 309 -15.81 -18.47 5.79
C SER A 309 -16.56 -17.33 6.50
N TRP A 310 -16.01 -16.11 6.58
CA TRP A 310 -16.57 -15.03 7.42
C TRP A 310 -18.01 -14.67 7.08
N GLU A 311 -18.27 -14.32 5.83
CA GLU A 311 -19.62 -13.92 5.39
C GLU A 311 -20.65 -15.08 5.47
N ALA A 312 -20.17 -16.33 5.44
CA ALA A 312 -21.03 -17.49 5.56
C ALA A 312 -21.42 -17.81 7.01
N THR A 313 -20.52 -17.64 7.97
CA THR A 313 -20.71 -18.19 9.33
C THR A 313 -20.49 -17.21 10.46
N GLY A 314 -19.81 -16.07 10.22
CA GLY A 314 -19.35 -15.18 11.29
C GLY A 314 -18.64 -16.00 12.38
N PHE A 315 -18.94 -15.75 13.63
CA PHE A 315 -18.39 -16.49 14.78
C PHE A 315 -18.91 -17.92 14.93
N ASN A 316 -19.93 -18.34 14.15
CA ASN A 316 -20.49 -19.68 14.24
C ASN A 316 -19.69 -20.71 13.44
N VAL A 317 -18.39 -20.73 13.65
CA VAL A 317 -17.49 -21.71 13.07
C VAL A 317 -17.47 -23.00 13.88
N HIS A 318 -17.65 -24.15 13.22
CA HIS A 318 -17.53 -25.46 13.85
C HIS A 318 -17.14 -26.52 12.81
N SER A 319 -16.49 -27.58 13.28
CA SER A 319 -15.85 -28.60 12.43
C SER A 319 -16.74 -29.10 11.28
N LYS A 320 -17.99 -29.55 11.55
CA LYS A 320 -18.88 -30.09 10.51
C LYS A 320 -19.31 -29.06 9.48
N GLY A 321 -19.62 -27.82 9.92
CA GLY A 321 -20.05 -26.73 9.03
C GLY A 321 -18.91 -26.31 8.11
N GLN A 322 -17.71 -26.13 8.64
CA GLN A 322 -16.53 -25.76 7.87
C GLN A 322 -16.13 -26.84 6.86
N GLN A 323 -16.21 -28.15 7.22
CA GLN A 323 -15.97 -29.25 6.28
C GLN A 323 -17.00 -29.30 5.14
N LYS A 324 -18.26 -28.95 5.41
CA LYS A 324 -19.30 -28.84 4.37
C LYS A 324 -18.99 -27.72 3.40
N LEU A 325 -18.66 -26.52 3.93
CA LEU A 325 -18.28 -25.37 3.12
C LEU A 325 -17.02 -25.64 2.29
N ALA A 326 -16.00 -26.28 2.89
CA ALA A 326 -14.78 -26.67 2.20
C ALA A 326 -15.05 -27.59 1.00
N LYS A 327 -15.96 -28.58 1.17
CA LYS A 327 -16.35 -29.42 0.06
C LYS A 327 -16.98 -28.62 -1.07
N MET A 328 -17.92 -27.73 -0.76
CA MET A 328 -18.59 -26.89 -1.75
C MET A 328 -17.65 -25.93 -2.43
N ALA A 329 -16.71 -25.32 -1.68
CA ALA A 329 -15.67 -24.46 -2.22
C ALA A 329 -14.76 -25.20 -3.21
N ALA A 330 -14.36 -26.43 -2.90
CA ALA A 330 -13.61 -27.28 -3.82
C ALA A 330 -14.41 -27.61 -5.08
N ASP A 331 -15.71 -27.99 -4.91
CA ASP A 331 -16.60 -28.36 -6.01
C ASP A 331 -16.80 -27.21 -7.02
N ILE A 332 -16.78 -25.93 -6.59
CA ILE A 332 -16.82 -24.76 -7.49
C ILE A 332 -15.45 -24.35 -8.04
N GLY A 333 -14.35 -24.91 -7.50
CA GLY A 333 -13.00 -24.72 -8.03
C GLY A 333 -12.10 -23.78 -7.23
N CYS A 334 -12.39 -23.48 -5.96
CA CYS A 334 -11.46 -22.77 -5.08
C CYS A 334 -10.19 -23.59 -4.83
N GLU A 335 -9.08 -22.91 -4.54
CA GLU A 335 -7.75 -23.50 -4.38
C GLU A 335 -7.21 -23.34 -2.95
N LEU A 336 -7.80 -22.43 -2.18
CA LEU A 336 -7.43 -22.12 -0.79
C LEU A 336 -8.74 -21.94 0.02
N PHE A 337 -8.82 -22.59 1.18
CA PHE A 337 -9.91 -22.43 2.14
C PHE A 337 -9.40 -21.74 3.40
N VAL A 338 -9.94 -20.57 3.71
CA VAL A 338 -9.57 -19.78 4.89
C VAL A 338 -10.71 -19.83 5.91
N MET A 339 -10.42 -20.34 7.10
CA MET A 339 -11.32 -20.23 8.24
C MET A 339 -11.04 -18.91 8.95
N ASP A 340 -12.03 -18.02 9.00
CA ASP A 340 -11.95 -16.70 9.60
C ASP A 340 -12.17 -16.73 11.11
N ASP A 341 -12.46 -15.59 11.77
CA ASP A 341 -12.60 -15.42 13.22
C ASP A 341 -13.58 -16.42 13.87
N GLY A 342 -13.36 -16.73 15.13
CA GLY A 342 -14.28 -17.55 15.95
C GLY A 342 -13.83 -18.97 16.25
N TRP A 343 -12.65 -19.42 15.86
CA TRP A 343 -12.17 -20.80 16.03
C TRP A 343 -11.53 -21.10 17.40
N PHE A 344 -11.17 -20.07 18.18
CA PHE A 344 -10.32 -20.15 19.37
C PHE A 344 -11.04 -19.77 20.66
N GLY A 345 -10.47 -20.06 21.81
CA GLY A 345 -10.86 -19.62 23.16
C GLY A 345 -12.37 -19.60 23.38
N GLN A 346 -12.88 -18.55 24.05
CA GLN A 346 -14.31 -18.27 24.23
C GLN A 346 -14.87 -17.32 23.15
N ARG A 347 -14.33 -17.39 21.95
CA ARG A 347 -14.70 -16.53 20.81
C ARG A 347 -16.06 -16.89 20.20
N TRP A 348 -17.14 -16.61 20.90
CA TRP A 348 -18.53 -16.79 20.43
C TRP A 348 -19.10 -15.53 19.78
N ASN A 349 -18.49 -14.41 20.05
CA ASN A 349 -18.73 -13.07 19.51
C ASN A 349 -17.45 -12.24 19.69
N ASP A 350 -17.47 -10.94 19.39
CA ASP A 350 -16.31 -10.05 19.49
C ASP A 350 -16.02 -9.50 20.89
N ASN A 351 -16.85 -9.87 21.91
CA ASN A 351 -16.71 -9.34 23.28
C ASN A 351 -15.66 -10.09 24.11
N ALA A 352 -15.29 -11.31 23.73
CA ALA A 352 -14.44 -12.16 24.54
C ALA A 352 -13.47 -13.01 23.72
N GLY A 353 -12.43 -13.51 24.38
CA GLY A 353 -11.53 -14.54 23.89
C GLY A 353 -10.42 -14.08 22.95
N LEU A 354 -10.39 -12.82 22.52
CA LEU A 354 -9.29 -12.33 21.67
C LEU A 354 -7.98 -12.31 22.47
N GLY A 355 -6.95 -12.95 21.96
CA GLY A 355 -5.69 -13.25 22.64
C GLY A 355 -5.52 -14.71 23.05
N ASP A 356 -6.62 -15.46 23.19
CA ASP A 356 -6.63 -16.87 23.65
C ASP A 356 -6.55 -17.82 22.44
N TRP A 357 -5.39 -17.95 21.81
CA TRP A 357 -5.19 -18.64 20.53
C TRP A 357 -5.20 -20.16 20.64
N GLN A 358 -5.95 -20.72 21.60
CA GLN A 358 -6.17 -22.17 21.70
C GLN A 358 -7.47 -22.58 21.01
N VAL A 359 -7.41 -23.70 20.27
CA VAL A 359 -8.58 -24.24 19.55
C VAL A 359 -9.74 -24.48 20.50
N ASN A 360 -10.91 -23.91 20.21
CA ASN A 360 -12.13 -24.11 20.96
C ASN A 360 -12.60 -25.56 20.86
N LYS A 361 -12.52 -26.33 21.96
CA LYS A 361 -12.83 -27.76 22.00
C LYS A 361 -14.33 -28.08 21.85
N ILE A 362 -15.22 -27.10 22.06
CA ILE A 362 -16.67 -27.31 21.82
C ILE A 362 -16.95 -27.24 20.31
N LYS A 363 -16.35 -26.26 19.62
CA LYS A 363 -16.49 -26.08 18.18
C LYS A 363 -15.70 -27.13 17.39
N PHE A 364 -14.54 -27.52 17.90
CA PHE A 364 -13.61 -28.49 17.30
C PHE A 364 -13.18 -29.54 18.32
N PRO A 365 -14.05 -30.54 18.63
CA PRO A 365 -13.78 -31.53 19.70
C PRO A 365 -12.50 -32.37 19.47
N PHE A 366 -12.08 -32.52 18.24
CA PHE A 366 -10.89 -33.26 17.83
C PHE A 366 -9.77 -32.37 17.27
N GLY A 367 -9.74 -31.09 17.66
CA GLY A 367 -8.81 -30.10 17.10
C GLY A 367 -9.13 -29.70 15.66
N LEU A 368 -8.23 -28.96 15.01
CA LEU A 368 -8.41 -28.53 13.62
C LEU A 368 -8.05 -29.61 12.60
N LYS A 369 -7.27 -30.61 13.00
CA LYS A 369 -6.78 -31.66 12.09
C LYS A 369 -7.85 -32.30 11.20
N PRO A 370 -9.06 -32.70 11.70
CA PRO A 370 -10.10 -33.27 10.83
C PRO A 370 -10.62 -32.33 9.75
N LEU A 371 -10.61 -31.01 10.00
CA LEU A 371 -10.98 -30.00 9.01
C LEU A 371 -9.85 -29.84 7.98
N ILE A 372 -8.61 -29.71 8.44
CA ILE A 372 -7.44 -29.53 7.58
C ILE A 372 -7.25 -30.73 6.67
N ASP A 373 -7.28 -31.96 7.22
CA ASP A 373 -7.23 -33.21 6.44
C ASP A 373 -8.33 -33.26 5.37
N LYS A 374 -9.55 -32.75 5.70
CA LYS A 374 -10.63 -32.67 4.73
C LYS A 374 -10.32 -31.69 3.61
N VAL A 375 -9.84 -30.49 3.93
CA VAL A 375 -9.48 -29.44 2.95
C VAL A 375 -8.37 -29.93 2.02
N THR A 376 -7.29 -30.49 2.57
CA THR A 376 -6.15 -30.98 1.78
C THR A 376 -6.54 -32.19 0.94
N SER A 377 -7.40 -33.11 1.46
CA SER A 377 -7.94 -34.24 0.67
C SER A 377 -8.79 -33.80 -0.55
N LEU A 378 -9.29 -32.57 -0.54
CA LEU A 378 -10.02 -31.96 -1.65
C LEU A 378 -9.10 -31.19 -2.62
N GLY A 379 -7.78 -31.20 -2.39
CA GLY A 379 -6.78 -30.53 -3.24
C GLY A 379 -6.64 -29.02 -2.98
N MET A 380 -7.19 -28.51 -1.88
CA MET A 380 -7.04 -27.11 -1.47
C MET A 380 -5.96 -26.95 -0.38
N LYS A 381 -5.36 -25.77 -0.32
CA LYS A 381 -4.58 -25.30 0.82
C LYS A 381 -5.50 -24.81 1.94
N PHE A 382 -5.00 -24.79 3.20
CA PHE A 382 -5.73 -24.30 4.35
C PHE A 382 -5.11 -23.01 4.91
N GLY A 383 -5.97 -22.06 5.28
CA GLY A 383 -5.60 -20.81 5.92
C GLY A 383 -6.39 -20.54 7.20
N LEU A 384 -5.81 -19.70 8.07
CA LEU A 384 -6.37 -19.37 9.37
C LEU A 384 -6.27 -17.88 9.66
N TRP A 385 -7.30 -17.32 10.32
CA TRP A 385 -7.34 -15.92 10.73
C TRP A 385 -6.73 -15.72 12.12
N PHE A 386 -6.02 -14.61 12.28
CA PHE A 386 -5.50 -14.10 13.55
C PHE A 386 -5.66 -12.58 13.63
N GLU A 387 -5.87 -12.05 14.84
CA GLU A 387 -5.79 -10.62 15.19
C GLU A 387 -4.81 -10.48 16.37
N PRO A 388 -3.49 -10.62 16.11
CA PRO A 388 -2.54 -10.89 17.17
C PRO A 388 -2.04 -9.67 17.92
N GLU A 389 -2.35 -8.47 17.42
CA GLU A 389 -1.98 -7.18 18.04
C GLU A 389 -2.96 -6.73 19.11
N MET A 390 -4.13 -7.40 19.22
CA MET A 390 -5.25 -6.99 20.08
C MET A 390 -5.58 -8.05 21.13
N VAL A 391 -6.23 -7.60 22.21
CA VAL A 391 -6.69 -8.46 23.30
C VAL A 391 -8.04 -7.98 23.82
N ASN A 392 -8.96 -8.89 24.13
CA ASN A 392 -10.16 -8.53 24.86
C ASN A 392 -9.86 -8.46 26.37
N PRO A 393 -10.45 -7.51 27.13
CA PRO A 393 -10.44 -7.57 28.59
C PRO A 393 -11.02 -8.89 29.13
N ASP A 394 -12.04 -9.45 28.45
CA ASP A 394 -12.57 -10.78 28.75
C ASP A 394 -11.83 -11.85 27.93
N SER A 395 -10.56 -12.06 28.28
CA SER A 395 -9.73 -13.17 27.78
C SER A 395 -8.88 -13.74 28.91
N ASP A 396 -8.43 -14.97 28.77
CA ASP A 396 -7.50 -15.59 29.73
C ASP A 396 -6.14 -14.91 29.66
N LEU A 397 -5.72 -14.47 28.46
CA LEU A 397 -4.48 -13.72 28.27
C LEU A 397 -4.48 -12.42 29.10
N TYR A 398 -5.52 -11.59 28.96
CA TYR A 398 -5.57 -10.32 29.68
C TYR A 398 -5.69 -10.50 31.19
N ARG A 399 -6.43 -11.52 31.66
CA ARG A 399 -6.50 -11.86 33.09
C ARG A 399 -5.15 -12.28 33.66
N ALA A 400 -4.32 -12.95 32.86
CA ALA A 400 -2.98 -13.38 33.27
C ALA A 400 -1.96 -12.24 33.17
N HIS A 401 -2.07 -11.37 32.16
CA HIS A 401 -1.10 -10.34 31.82
C HIS A 401 -1.76 -9.00 31.46
N PRO A 402 -2.46 -8.34 32.39
CA PRO A 402 -3.05 -7.03 32.12
C PRO A 402 -2.00 -5.95 31.77
N GLU A 403 -0.77 -6.10 32.26
CA GLU A 403 0.38 -5.23 31.99
C GLU A 403 0.93 -5.34 30.56
N TRP A 404 0.45 -6.29 29.76
CA TRP A 404 0.84 -6.43 28.36
C TRP A 404 0.07 -5.51 27.40
N ALA A 405 -1.03 -4.91 27.85
CA ALA A 405 -1.73 -3.89 27.08
C ALA A 405 -1.13 -2.50 27.34
N TYR A 406 -1.15 -1.62 26.33
CA TYR A 406 -0.80 -0.20 26.55
C TYR A 406 -1.76 0.44 27.53
N HIS A 407 -1.27 0.97 28.64
CA HIS A 407 -2.09 1.64 29.65
C HIS A 407 -1.26 2.54 30.57
N TYR A 408 -1.94 3.38 31.31
CA TYR A 408 -1.41 4.10 32.47
C TYR A 408 -2.24 3.73 33.69
N ASP A 409 -1.61 3.43 34.83
CA ASP A 409 -2.30 3.10 36.11
C ASP A 409 -3.23 4.21 36.57
N THR A 410 -2.95 5.46 36.19
CA THR A 410 -3.73 6.64 36.54
C THR A 410 -4.92 6.90 35.60
N ARG A 411 -5.12 6.10 34.61
CA ARG A 411 -6.17 6.27 33.59
C ARG A 411 -6.92 4.96 33.35
N LYS A 412 -8.23 5.07 33.08
CA LYS A 412 -8.98 3.93 32.58
C LYS A 412 -8.54 3.64 31.15
N SER A 413 -8.31 2.38 30.80
CA SER A 413 -8.07 1.96 29.43
C SER A 413 -9.28 2.26 28.56
N ASN A 414 -9.03 2.77 27.35
CA ASN A 414 -10.09 3.01 26.37
C ASN A 414 -10.31 1.74 25.55
N GLU A 415 -11.52 1.23 25.59
CA GLU A 415 -11.92 0.11 24.75
C GLU A 415 -12.53 0.63 23.46
N LEU A 416 -12.06 0.14 22.34
CA LEU A 416 -12.70 0.30 21.05
C LEU A 416 -12.97 -1.08 20.47
N ARG A 417 -14.20 -1.38 20.08
CA ARG A 417 -14.63 -2.72 19.68
C ARG A 417 -14.34 -3.77 20.77
N GLN A 418 -14.43 -3.37 22.06
CA GLN A 418 -14.15 -4.21 23.25
C GLN A 418 -12.73 -4.81 23.25
N GLN A 419 -11.80 -4.12 22.61
CA GLN A 419 -10.41 -4.54 22.47
C GLN A 419 -9.47 -3.52 23.12
N LEU A 420 -8.34 -4.00 23.58
CA LEU A 420 -7.14 -3.26 23.97
C LEU A 420 -6.01 -3.63 23.01
N VAL A 421 -4.99 -2.78 22.95
CA VAL A 421 -3.80 -3.00 22.10
C VAL A 421 -2.69 -3.59 22.94
N LEU A 422 -2.12 -4.70 22.51
CA LEU A 422 -0.93 -5.30 23.11
C LEU A 422 0.30 -4.41 22.88
N ASN A 423 1.11 -4.27 23.93
CA ASN A 423 2.33 -3.46 23.89
C ASN A 423 3.47 -4.22 23.18
N LEU A 424 3.52 -4.13 21.86
CA LEU A 424 4.58 -4.76 21.05
C LEU A 424 5.95 -4.05 21.17
N THR A 425 6.10 -3.03 22.02
CA THR A 425 7.45 -2.55 22.37
C THR A 425 8.14 -3.43 23.41
N ARG A 426 7.44 -4.44 23.97
CA ARG A 426 7.95 -5.43 24.92
C ARG A 426 8.34 -6.70 24.18
N GLU A 427 9.55 -7.20 24.43
CA GLU A 427 10.06 -8.43 23.82
C GLU A 427 9.25 -9.69 24.24
N ASP A 428 8.77 -9.75 25.50
CA ASP A 428 7.95 -10.87 25.97
C ASP A 428 6.59 -10.92 25.27
N VAL A 429 5.99 -9.78 24.96
CA VAL A 429 4.74 -9.69 24.18
C VAL A 429 4.97 -10.06 22.72
N GLN A 430 6.06 -9.59 22.10
CA GLN A 430 6.44 -9.97 20.74
C GLN A 430 6.64 -11.49 20.62
N GLU A 431 7.38 -12.09 21.57
CA GLU A 431 7.60 -13.54 21.58
C GLU A 431 6.29 -14.31 21.77
N HIS A 432 5.38 -13.84 22.63
CA HIS A 432 4.05 -14.45 22.81
C HIS A 432 3.25 -14.41 21.50
N VAL A 433 3.18 -13.25 20.83
CA VAL A 433 2.47 -13.08 19.56
C VAL A 433 3.08 -14.00 18.48
N PHE A 434 4.40 -14.03 18.38
CA PHE A 434 5.08 -14.93 17.45
C PHE A 434 4.73 -16.39 17.75
N ARG A 435 4.87 -16.84 19.02
CA ARG A 435 4.61 -18.23 19.42
C ARG A 435 3.17 -18.65 19.18
N SER A 436 2.20 -17.77 19.41
CA SER A 436 0.79 -18.06 19.18
C SER A 436 0.49 -18.49 17.74
N MET A 437 1.17 -17.93 16.78
CA MET A 437 1.03 -18.32 15.37
C MET A 437 1.98 -19.48 14.99
N ASP A 438 3.22 -19.42 15.45
CA ASP A 438 4.25 -20.41 15.15
C ASP A 438 3.86 -21.83 15.63
N ASP A 439 3.32 -21.95 16.84
CA ASP A 439 2.88 -23.23 17.39
C ASP A 439 1.76 -23.85 16.54
N MET A 440 0.80 -23.03 16.06
CA MET A 440 -0.25 -23.48 15.16
C MET A 440 0.29 -23.92 13.79
N LEU A 441 1.26 -23.19 13.25
CA LEU A 441 1.94 -23.53 11.99
C LEU A 441 2.79 -24.81 12.12
N CYS A 442 3.37 -25.06 13.29
CA CYS A 442 4.13 -26.28 13.57
C CYS A 442 3.21 -27.49 13.79
N GLU A 443 2.04 -27.31 14.41
CA GLU A 443 1.10 -28.40 14.71
C GLU A 443 0.25 -28.81 13.51
N TYR A 444 -0.09 -27.85 12.64
CA TYR A 444 -1.04 -28.02 11.55
C TYR A 444 -0.48 -27.62 10.19
N ASP A 445 -0.96 -28.27 9.13
CA ASP A 445 -0.64 -27.90 7.73
C ASP A 445 -1.43 -26.63 7.33
N ILE A 446 -0.94 -25.46 7.80
CA ILE A 446 -1.47 -24.13 7.51
C ILE A 446 -0.48 -23.43 6.60
N SER A 447 -0.92 -23.00 5.43
CA SER A 447 -0.09 -22.33 4.43
C SER A 447 -0.46 -20.86 4.21
N TYR A 448 -1.44 -20.35 4.98
CA TYR A 448 -1.95 -18.98 4.84
C TYR A 448 -2.44 -18.45 6.18
N ILE A 449 -2.05 -17.23 6.50
CA ILE A 449 -2.58 -16.46 7.63
C ILE A 449 -3.28 -15.21 7.08
N LYS A 450 -4.51 -14.95 7.54
CA LYS A 450 -5.12 -13.62 7.46
C LYS A 450 -4.83 -12.92 8.78
N TRP A 451 -3.90 -11.95 8.73
CA TRP A 451 -3.50 -11.13 9.88
C TRP A 451 -4.35 -9.87 9.92
N ASP A 452 -5.20 -9.76 10.90
CA ASP A 452 -6.15 -8.66 11.07
C ASP A 452 -5.73 -7.69 12.19
N MET A 453 -6.28 -6.46 12.14
CA MET A 453 -6.14 -5.41 13.15
C MET A 453 -7.41 -4.56 13.14
N ASN A 454 -8.28 -4.71 14.15
CA ASN A 454 -9.62 -4.16 14.09
C ASN A 454 -9.85 -2.92 14.97
N ARG A 455 -8.78 -2.28 15.44
CA ARG A 455 -8.89 -0.98 16.10
C ARG A 455 -7.65 -0.12 15.89
N ALA A 456 -7.85 1.20 15.94
CA ALA A 456 -6.75 2.16 16.02
C ALA A 456 -6.13 2.17 17.41
N TYR A 457 -4.87 2.60 17.53
CA TYR A 457 -4.20 2.81 18.82
C TYR A 457 -4.62 4.16 19.39
N SER A 458 -4.93 4.19 20.66
CA SER A 458 -5.31 5.40 21.38
C SER A 458 -4.47 5.63 22.64
N GLU A 459 -3.87 4.57 23.18
CA GLU A 459 -3.10 4.58 24.40
C GLU A 459 -1.62 4.84 24.14
N THR A 460 -1.00 5.68 24.95
CA THR A 460 0.42 6.04 24.89
C THR A 460 1.24 5.48 26.06
N GLY A 461 0.66 4.53 26.80
CA GLY A 461 1.24 3.97 28.02
C GLY A 461 2.28 2.89 27.77
N ALA A 462 3.46 3.24 27.27
CA ALA A 462 4.59 2.35 27.11
C ALA A 462 5.66 2.61 28.18
N GLN A 463 5.33 2.32 29.45
CA GLN A 463 6.18 2.63 30.61
C GLN A 463 7.47 1.79 30.67
N ASN A 464 7.58 0.74 29.86
CA ASN A 464 8.78 -0.06 29.70
C ASN A 464 9.88 0.62 28.88
N LEU A 465 9.55 1.69 28.14
CA LEU A 465 10.50 2.45 27.33
C LEU A 465 11.10 3.61 28.13
N GLU A 466 12.38 3.89 27.92
CA GLU A 466 13.04 5.10 28.43
C GLU A 466 12.34 6.36 27.90
N ASN A 467 11.99 6.33 26.60
CA ASN A 467 11.21 7.36 25.94
C ASN A 467 9.92 6.74 25.39
N SER A 468 8.81 6.97 26.06
CA SER A 468 7.52 6.37 25.67
C SER A 468 6.99 6.84 24.30
N GLN A 469 7.46 7.98 23.77
CA GLN A 469 7.08 8.48 22.46
C GLN A 469 7.66 7.65 21.28
N GLU A 470 8.61 6.74 21.57
CA GLU A 470 9.13 5.79 20.60
C GLU A 470 8.13 4.67 20.25
N LEU A 471 7.06 4.52 21.04
CA LEU A 471 6.09 3.45 20.86
C LEU A 471 5.52 3.41 19.43
N TRP A 472 5.26 4.56 18.81
CA TRP A 472 4.69 4.68 17.45
C TRP A 472 5.58 4.07 16.37
N TYR A 473 6.89 4.20 16.56
CA TYR A 473 7.88 3.58 15.68
C TYR A 473 8.11 2.10 16.04
N ARG A 474 8.36 1.81 17.31
CA ARG A 474 8.76 0.47 17.77
C ARG A 474 7.66 -0.56 17.58
N HIS A 475 6.39 -0.19 17.81
CA HIS A 475 5.26 -1.10 17.59
C HIS A 475 5.16 -1.52 16.12
N THR A 476 5.20 -0.56 15.20
CA THR A 476 5.13 -0.85 13.76
C THR A 476 6.29 -1.74 13.29
N LYS A 477 7.51 -1.45 13.78
CA LYS A 477 8.69 -2.29 13.51
C LYS A 477 8.50 -3.71 14.03
N ALA A 478 7.97 -3.88 15.22
CA ALA A 478 7.72 -5.20 15.80
C ALA A 478 6.72 -6.02 14.96
N VAL A 479 5.67 -5.41 14.42
CA VAL A 479 4.74 -6.09 13.51
C VAL A 479 5.47 -6.65 12.29
N TYR A 480 6.34 -5.85 11.67
CA TYR A 480 7.14 -6.30 10.52
C TYR A 480 8.09 -7.44 10.89
N GLU A 481 8.82 -7.29 12.00
CA GLU A 481 9.79 -8.27 12.48
C GLU A 481 9.14 -9.62 12.83
N ILE A 482 7.93 -9.60 13.42
CA ILE A 482 7.16 -10.82 13.68
C ILE A 482 6.73 -11.49 12.36
N ALA A 483 6.23 -10.72 11.39
CA ALA A 483 5.83 -11.26 10.09
C ALA A 483 7.03 -11.86 9.34
N ASP A 484 8.16 -11.17 9.34
CA ASP A 484 9.42 -11.67 8.71
C ASP A 484 9.96 -12.91 9.42
N LYS A 485 9.92 -12.95 10.74
CA LYS A 485 10.34 -14.11 11.56
C LYS A 485 9.47 -15.35 11.26
N LEU A 486 8.15 -15.16 11.11
CA LEU A 486 7.23 -16.23 10.71
C LEU A 486 7.58 -16.76 9.30
N LYS A 487 7.74 -15.87 8.32
CA LYS A 487 8.10 -16.25 6.94
C LYS A 487 9.49 -16.91 6.86
N ALA A 488 10.45 -16.44 7.63
CA ALA A 488 11.78 -17.05 7.68
C ALA A 488 11.75 -18.50 8.20
N LYS A 489 10.88 -18.77 9.19
CA LYS A 489 10.70 -20.10 9.76
C LYS A 489 9.77 -20.98 8.91
N HIS A 490 8.77 -20.41 8.26
CA HIS A 490 7.77 -21.06 7.42
C HIS A 490 7.80 -20.47 6.00
N PRO A 491 8.77 -20.84 5.14
CA PRO A 491 9.03 -20.18 3.85
C PRO A 491 7.87 -20.25 2.85
N ASP A 492 6.98 -21.22 3.00
CA ASP A 492 5.81 -21.41 2.14
C ASP A 492 4.53 -20.75 2.72
N LEU A 493 4.64 -19.99 3.81
CA LEU A 493 3.56 -19.24 4.40
C LEU A 493 3.25 -17.99 3.58
N GLN A 494 1.97 -17.80 3.23
CA GLN A 494 1.44 -16.54 2.73
C GLN A 494 0.73 -15.78 3.85
N ILE A 495 0.93 -14.47 3.93
CA ILE A 495 0.25 -13.62 4.92
C ILE A 495 -0.54 -12.53 4.19
N GLU A 496 -1.86 -12.48 4.45
CA GLU A 496 -2.77 -11.40 4.05
C GLU A 496 -2.82 -10.34 5.15
N CYS A 497 -2.55 -9.10 4.82
CA CYS A 497 -2.74 -7.96 5.71
C CYS A 497 -4.19 -7.47 5.65
N CYS A 498 -4.87 -7.50 6.79
CA CYS A 498 -6.17 -6.89 7.02
C CYS A 498 -6.08 -5.89 8.18
N ALA A 499 -6.82 -4.80 8.10
CA ALA A 499 -6.95 -3.86 9.21
C ALA A 499 -8.34 -3.21 9.16
N SER A 500 -9.36 -3.94 9.59
CA SER A 500 -10.76 -3.59 9.34
C SER A 500 -10.95 -3.23 7.85
N GLY A 501 -10.64 -4.14 6.95
CA GLY A 501 -10.49 -3.83 5.53
C GLY A 501 -9.15 -3.19 5.21
N GLY A 502 -9.17 -2.06 4.48
CA GLY A 502 -7.99 -1.40 3.92
C GLY A 502 -7.25 -0.42 4.84
N GLY A 503 -7.41 -0.53 6.16
CA GLY A 503 -6.80 0.41 7.12
C GLY A 503 -5.28 0.35 7.25
N ARG A 504 -4.62 -0.63 6.62
CA ARG A 504 -3.16 -0.78 6.58
C ARG A 504 -2.70 -1.20 5.19
N VAL A 505 -3.10 -0.43 4.18
CA VAL A 505 -2.64 -0.61 2.79
C VAL A 505 -1.62 0.46 2.47
N ASP A 506 -0.37 0.07 2.44
CA ASP A 506 0.80 0.88 2.14
C ASP A 506 1.96 -0.02 1.70
N PHE A 507 3.04 0.57 1.20
CA PHE A 507 4.20 -0.23 0.75
C PHE A 507 5.05 -0.78 1.91
N GLY A 508 4.90 -0.27 3.14
CA GLY A 508 5.48 -0.89 4.32
C GLY A 508 4.84 -2.23 4.60
N SER A 509 3.51 -2.30 4.65
CA SER A 509 2.80 -3.58 4.79
C SER A 509 3.11 -4.53 3.62
N LEU A 510 3.08 -4.06 2.38
CA LEU A 510 3.37 -4.88 1.20
C LEU A 510 4.81 -5.41 1.12
N ALA A 511 5.78 -4.80 1.82
CA ALA A 511 7.13 -5.33 1.92
C ALA A 511 7.22 -6.58 2.82
N HIS A 512 6.28 -6.75 3.75
CA HIS A 512 6.27 -7.82 4.75
C HIS A 512 5.14 -8.83 4.56
N PHE A 513 4.02 -8.41 3.94
CA PHE A 513 2.84 -9.23 3.66
C PHE A 513 2.71 -9.48 2.15
N ASP A 514 2.07 -10.57 1.74
CA ASP A 514 2.01 -10.97 0.32
C ASP A 514 0.86 -10.32 -0.44
N MET A 515 -0.18 -9.89 0.28
CA MET A 515 -1.39 -9.25 -0.26
C MET A 515 -2.14 -8.50 0.84
N VAL A 516 -3.14 -7.74 0.43
CA VAL A 516 -3.98 -6.95 1.32
C VAL A 516 -5.47 -7.24 1.12
N TRP A 517 -6.22 -7.23 2.20
CA TRP A 517 -7.67 -7.13 2.16
C TRP A 517 -8.05 -5.66 1.99
N THR A 518 -8.55 -5.31 0.83
CA THR A 518 -8.70 -3.91 0.40
C THR A 518 -9.83 -3.17 1.12
N SER A 519 -10.92 -3.88 1.44
CA SER A 519 -12.09 -3.34 2.14
C SER A 519 -12.99 -4.46 2.63
N ASP A 520 -13.59 -4.28 3.81
CA ASP A 520 -14.67 -5.14 4.32
C ASP A 520 -15.98 -4.96 3.52
N ASN A 521 -16.03 -3.94 2.65
CA ASN A 521 -17.16 -3.74 1.77
C ASN A 521 -17.06 -4.65 0.54
N THR A 522 -17.99 -5.59 0.42
CA THR A 522 -18.09 -6.52 -0.71
C THR A 522 -19.22 -6.18 -1.67
N ASP A 523 -19.90 -5.02 -1.47
CA ASP A 523 -20.89 -4.54 -2.43
C ASP A 523 -20.20 -4.19 -3.76
N PRO A 524 -20.59 -4.78 -4.89
CA PRO A 524 -19.86 -4.64 -6.14
C PRO A 524 -19.91 -3.21 -6.72
N LEU A 525 -20.89 -2.37 -6.38
CA LEU A 525 -20.90 -0.96 -6.79
C LEU A 525 -19.85 -0.15 -6.04
N ASP A 526 -19.82 -0.29 -4.71
CA ASP A 526 -18.82 0.38 -3.88
C ASP A 526 -17.40 -0.11 -4.23
N ARG A 527 -17.27 -1.42 -4.54
CA ARG A 527 -15.99 -2.01 -4.96
C ARG A 527 -15.46 -1.44 -6.29
N LEU A 528 -16.31 -0.98 -7.20
CA LEU A 528 -15.83 -0.30 -8.41
C LEU A 528 -14.99 0.92 -8.06
N GLU A 529 -15.47 1.77 -7.15
CA GLU A 529 -14.75 2.97 -6.70
C GLU A 529 -13.50 2.61 -5.90
N ILE A 530 -13.63 1.71 -4.92
CA ILE A 530 -12.53 1.26 -4.06
C ILE A 530 -11.40 0.65 -4.89
N GLN A 531 -11.72 -0.24 -5.84
CA GLN A 531 -10.72 -0.89 -6.70
C GLN A 531 -10.09 0.09 -7.71
N HIS A 532 -10.87 1.05 -8.21
CA HIS A 532 -10.36 2.09 -9.08
C HIS A 532 -9.31 2.95 -8.35
N GLY A 533 -9.61 3.43 -7.14
CA GLY A 533 -8.66 4.19 -6.34
C GLY A 533 -7.42 3.39 -5.96
N PHE A 534 -7.59 2.14 -5.49
CA PHE A 534 -6.48 1.24 -5.19
C PHE A 534 -5.53 1.08 -6.39
N SER A 535 -6.09 0.89 -7.58
CA SER A 535 -5.33 0.62 -8.81
C SER A 535 -4.45 1.79 -9.28
N LEU A 536 -4.64 3.01 -8.73
CA LEU A 536 -3.82 4.15 -9.11
C LEU A 536 -2.34 3.96 -8.74
N LEU A 537 -2.07 3.30 -7.61
CA LEU A 537 -0.69 3.19 -7.13
C LEU A 537 -0.31 1.78 -6.65
N TYR A 538 -1.26 1.00 -6.15
CA TYR A 538 -0.98 -0.30 -5.54
C TYR A 538 -1.12 -1.46 -6.53
N PRO A 539 -0.29 -2.53 -6.40
CA PRO A 539 -0.30 -3.66 -7.33
C PRO A 539 -1.64 -4.41 -7.35
N ILE A 540 -2.21 -4.54 -8.54
CA ILE A 540 -3.48 -5.27 -8.74
C ILE A 540 -3.42 -6.70 -8.20
N LYS A 541 -2.28 -7.37 -8.38
CA LYS A 541 -2.05 -8.70 -7.82
C LYS A 541 -2.37 -8.79 -6.33
N CYS A 542 -2.01 -7.76 -5.56
CA CYS A 542 -2.17 -7.74 -4.11
C CYS A 542 -3.60 -7.43 -3.63
N MET A 543 -4.48 -7.00 -4.53
CA MET A 543 -5.85 -6.60 -4.23
C MET A 543 -6.77 -7.81 -4.07
N ARG A 544 -7.01 -8.28 -2.84
CA ARG A 544 -8.05 -9.29 -2.58
C ARG A 544 -9.45 -8.72 -2.78
N ALA A 545 -10.28 -9.47 -3.47
CA ALA A 545 -11.66 -9.11 -3.74
C ALA A 545 -12.57 -10.35 -3.64
N TRP A 546 -13.69 -10.23 -2.92
CA TRP A 546 -14.61 -11.35 -2.67
C TRP A 546 -15.92 -11.20 -3.43
N VAL A 547 -16.37 -12.26 -4.07
CA VAL A 547 -17.77 -12.43 -4.47
C VAL A 547 -18.55 -12.95 -3.27
N THR A 548 -19.56 -12.20 -2.84
CA THR A 548 -20.46 -12.55 -1.73
C THR A 548 -21.91 -12.39 -2.16
N ASP A 549 -22.83 -12.89 -1.37
CA ASP A 549 -24.28 -12.64 -1.49
C ASP A 549 -24.72 -11.42 -0.66
N THR A 550 -23.80 -10.78 0.06
CA THR A 550 -24.03 -9.54 0.76
C THR A 550 -23.98 -8.34 -0.20
N GLY A 551 -24.46 -7.21 0.24
CA GLY A 551 -24.49 -5.96 -0.53
C GLY A 551 -25.85 -5.30 -0.43
N ARG A 552 -25.83 -3.96 -0.30
CA ARG A 552 -27.03 -3.15 -0.06
C ARG A 552 -27.59 -2.55 -1.35
N ASN A 553 -26.73 -2.38 -2.35
CA ASN A 553 -27.02 -1.58 -3.55
C ASN A 553 -27.25 -2.45 -4.79
N VAL A 554 -26.95 -3.75 -4.74
CA VAL A 554 -27.05 -4.68 -5.86
C VAL A 554 -28.06 -5.78 -5.57
N ARG A 555 -28.81 -6.17 -6.59
CA ARG A 555 -29.78 -7.27 -6.44
C ARG A 555 -29.07 -8.54 -6.00
N PRO A 556 -29.68 -9.35 -5.13
CA PRO A 556 -29.04 -10.54 -4.59
C PRO A 556 -28.49 -11.51 -5.65
N ASN A 557 -29.14 -11.59 -6.82
CA ASN A 557 -28.82 -12.58 -7.86
C ASN A 557 -28.07 -12.00 -9.06
N ASP A 558 -27.45 -10.83 -8.94
CA ASP A 558 -26.68 -10.21 -10.02
C ASP A 558 -25.22 -10.72 -10.04
N TRP A 559 -25.10 -12.03 -10.20
CA TRP A 559 -23.81 -12.72 -10.13
C TRP A 559 -22.83 -12.30 -11.21
N ASP A 560 -23.32 -12.05 -12.44
CA ASP A 560 -22.45 -11.62 -13.56
C ASP A 560 -21.76 -10.30 -13.22
N PHE A 561 -22.51 -9.34 -12.67
CA PHE A 561 -21.94 -8.06 -12.26
C PHE A 561 -20.93 -8.22 -11.10
N ARG A 562 -21.29 -9.01 -10.08
CA ARG A 562 -20.41 -9.29 -8.93
C ARG A 562 -19.09 -9.93 -9.36
N PHE A 563 -19.14 -10.94 -10.22
CA PHE A 563 -17.93 -11.58 -10.74
C PHE A 563 -17.10 -10.66 -11.59
N ASN A 564 -17.70 -9.90 -12.51
CA ASN A 564 -16.95 -9.00 -13.39
C ASN A 564 -16.28 -7.85 -12.64
N VAL A 565 -16.84 -7.38 -11.53
CA VAL A 565 -16.19 -6.43 -10.64
C VAL A 565 -15.05 -7.10 -9.86
N THR A 566 -15.31 -8.25 -9.25
CA THR A 566 -14.35 -8.92 -8.35
C THR A 566 -13.15 -9.50 -9.11
N MET A 567 -13.35 -10.00 -10.33
CA MET A 567 -12.28 -10.54 -11.18
C MET A 567 -11.26 -9.49 -11.67
N GLN A 568 -11.50 -8.21 -11.42
CA GLN A 568 -10.53 -7.14 -11.68
C GLN A 568 -9.37 -7.10 -10.67
N GLY A 569 -9.40 -7.96 -9.66
CA GLY A 569 -8.34 -8.19 -8.67
C GLY A 569 -8.06 -9.67 -8.46
N SER A 570 -7.57 -10.03 -7.29
CA SER A 570 -7.34 -11.43 -6.89
C SER A 570 -8.64 -12.05 -6.38
N LEU A 571 -9.33 -12.76 -7.27
CA LEU A 571 -10.66 -13.34 -7.04
C LEU A 571 -10.71 -14.25 -5.81
N SER A 572 -11.70 -14.04 -4.99
CA SER A 572 -12.07 -14.89 -3.86
C SER A 572 -13.59 -15.02 -3.73
N ILE A 573 -14.04 -15.99 -2.97
CA ILE A 573 -15.45 -16.23 -2.68
C ILE A 573 -15.67 -16.14 -1.17
N GLY A 574 -16.71 -15.42 -0.74
CA GLY A 574 -17.01 -15.22 0.68
C GLY A 574 -18.45 -15.56 1.09
N GLY A 575 -19.37 -15.78 0.15
CA GLY A 575 -20.78 -16.03 0.45
C GLY A 575 -21.10 -17.40 1.05
N ASP A 576 -22.28 -17.55 1.62
CA ASP A 576 -22.76 -18.84 2.18
C ASP A 576 -23.19 -19.80 1.09
N LEU A 577 -22.25 -20.59 0.58
CA LEU A 577 -22.49 -21.58 -0.47
C LEU A 577 -23.61 -22.58 -0.13
N THR A 578 -23.93 -22.77 1.15
CA THR A 578 -24.99 -23.73 1.56
C THR A 578 -26.42 -23.24 1.25
N LYS A 579 -26.56 -21.94 0.92
CA LYS A 579 -27.80 -21.29 0.54
C LYS A 579 -28.02 -21.23 -0.97
N TYR A 580 -26.94 -21.45 -1.76
CA TYR A 580 -27.00 -21.33 -3.20
C TYR A 580 -27.62 -22.53 -3.87
N ASP A 581 -28.45 -22.29 -4.88
CA ASP A 581 -29.01 -23.35 -5.71
C ASP A 581 -27.97 -23.90 -6.70
N LYS A 582 -28.35 -24.94 -7.41
CA LYS A 582 -27.46 -25.60 -8.38
C LYS A 582 -27.02 -24.64 -9.52
N LYS A 583 -27.93 -23.77 -9.97
CA LYS A 583 -27.62 -22.83 -11.07
C LYS A 583 -26.60 -21.79 -10.63
N GLU A 584 -26.74 -21.31 -9.41
CA GLU A 584 -25.80 -20.35 -8.81
C GLU A 584 -24.42 -20.99 -8.62
N LEU A 585 -24.35 -22.23 -8.11
CA LEU A 585 -23.10 -22.97 -7.97
C LEU A 585 -22.44 -23.27 -9.33
N ASP A 586 -23.22 -23.65 -10.35
CA ASP A 586 -22.72 -23.87 -11.70
C ASP A 586 -22.19 -22.57 -12.32
N LEU A 587 -22.81 -21.42 -12.01
CA LEU A 587 -22.35 -20.11 -12.44
C LEU A 587 -21.02 -19.71 -11.76
N HIS A 588 -20.90 -19.92 -10.45
CA HIS A 588 -19.65 -19.73 -9.72
C HIS A 588 -18.53 -20.56 -10.35
N LYS A 589 -18.78 -21.83 -10.61
CA LYS A 589 -17.82 -22.71 -11.28
C LYS A 589 -17.38 -22.19 -12.65
N LYS A 590 -18.33 -21.69 -13.45
CA LYS A 590 -18.05 -21.08 -14.77
C LYS A 590 -17.09 -19.89 -14.63
N TYR A 591 -17.37 -18.94 -13.74
CA TYR A 591 -16.55 -17.74 -13.56
C TYR A 591 -15.19 -18.04 -12.96
N ILE A 592 -15.10 -18.94 -11.98
CA ILE A 592 -13.82 -19.37 -11.42
C ILE A 592 -12.95 -20.02 -12.50
N LYS A 593 -13.55 -20.85 -13.37
CA LYS A 593 -12.84 -21.44 -14.51
C LYS A 593 -12.34 -20.39 -15.49
N LEU A 594 -13.16 -19.38 -15.81
CA LEU A 594 -12.79 -18.26 -16.65
C LEU A 594 -11.63 -17.45 -15.99
N TYR A 595 -11.78 -17.10 -14.72
CA TYR A 595 -10.75 -16.36 -14.01
C TYR A 595 -9.38 -17.06 -14.03
N LYS A 596 -9.35 -18.38 -13.83
CA LYS A 596 -8.09 -19.16 -13.92
C LYS A 596 -7.41 -19.07 -15.28
N GLN A 597 -8.15 -18.79 -16.35
CA GLN A 597 -7.60 -18.61 -17.71
C GLN A 597 -7.03 -17.20 -17.91
N ILE A 598 -7.57 -16.19 -17.22
CA ILE A 598 -7.20 -14.78 -17.39
C ILE A 598 -6.38 -14.21 -16.22
N ARG A 599 -6.25 -14.94 -15.11
CA ARG A 599 -5.68 -14.40 -13.86
C ARG A 599 -4.23 -13.90 -14.01
N ASN A 600 -3.43 -14.53 -14.86
CA ASN A 600 -2.07 -14.06 -15.10
C ASN A 600 -2.07 -12.69 -15.75
N THR A 601 -2.89 -12.49 -16.78
CA THR A 601 -3.08 -11.20 -17.43
C THR A 601 -3.59 -10.15 -16.46
N VAL A 602 -4.58 -10.50 -15.61
CA VAL A 602 -5.14 -9.56 -14.61
C VAL A 602 -4.12 -9.22 -13.53
N GLN A 603 -3.37 -10.19 -13.02
CA GLN A 603 -2.48 -9.97 -11.89
C GLN A 603 -1.12 -9.38 -12.28
N PHE A 604 -0.63 -9.62 -13.50
CA PHE A 604 0.72 -9.24 -13.93
C PHE A 604 0.78 -8.41 -15.21
N GLY A 605 -0.32 -8.32 -15.98
CA GLY A 605 -0.38 -7.54 -17.21
C GLY A 605 -0.30 -6.04 -16.95
N ARG A 606 0.03 -5.28 -17.98
CA ARG A 606 -0.10 -3.83 -17.94
C ARG A 606 -1.57 -3.45 -17.78
N PHE A 607 -1.82 -2.48 -16.94
CA PHE A 607 -3.16 -2.07 -16.54
C PHE A 607 -3.51 -0.69 -17.11
N TYR A 608 -4.75 -0.55 -17.58
CA TYR A 608 -5.27 0.71 -18.14
C TYR A 608 -6.70 0.96 -17.65
N ARG A 609 -6.96 2.17 -17.16
CA ARG A 609 -8.29 2.70 -16.88
C ARG A 609 -8.77 3.40 -18.15
N LEU A 610 -9.67 2.77 -18.91
CA LEU A 610 -10.14 3.27 -20.21
C LEU A 610 -11.31 4.25 -20.08
N ALA A 611 -12.11 4.12 -19.02
CA ALA A 611 -13.24 4.98 -18.72
C ALA A 611 -13.53 4.98 -17.22
N ASN A 612 -14.06 6.09 -16.72
CA ASN A 612 -14.51 6.25 -15.34
C ASN A 612 -15.94 6.82 -15.29
N TYR A 613 -16.65 6.52 -14.21
CA TYR A 613 -18.08 6.87 -14.10
C TYR A 613 -18.37 8.37 -14.16
N GLU A 614 -17.51 9.21 -13.60
CA GLU A 614 -17.72 10.66 -13.53
C GLU A 614 -17.74 11.32 -14.92
N GLN A 615 -16.95 10.79 -15.84
CA GLN A 615 -16.81 11.34 -17.18
C GLN A 615 -17.63 10.57 -18.22
N ASP A 616 -17.73 9.25 -18.08
CA ASP A 616 -18.18 8.33 -19.13
C ASP A 616 -19.49 7.60 -18.80
N ASN A 617 -20.02 7.71 -17.58
CA ASN A 617 -21.17 6.98 -17.04
C ASN A 617 -20.97 5.45 -16.95
N PHE A 618 -19.76 4.96 -17.05
CA PHE A 618 -19.39 3.56 -16.84
C PHE A 618 -17.91 3.44 -16.48
N TYR A 619 -17.54 2.31 -15.91
CA TYR A 619 -16.14 1.96 -15.69
C TYR A 619 -15.67 1.00 -16.79
N ALA A 620 -14.48 1.23 -17.32
CA ALA A 620 -13.81 0.31 -18.21
C ALA A 620 -12.35 0.16 -17.79
N THR A 621 -11.92 -1.08 -17.57
CA THR A 621 -10.53 -1.42 -17.24
C THR A 621 -10.00 -2.46 -18.22
N GLN A 622 -8.72 -2.38 -18.50
CA GLN A 622 -8.05 -3.29 -19.43
C GLN A 622 -6.74 -3.78 -18.82
N TYR A 623 -6.46 -5.05 -19.03
CA TYR A 623 -5.23 -5.73 -18.65
C TYR A 623 -4.61 -6.35 -19.89
N VAL A 624 -3.31 -6.18 -20.10
CA VAL A 624 -2.63 -6.61 -21.33
C VAL A 624 -1.34 -7.35 -20.99
N ASP A 625 -1.17 -8.54 -21.54
CA ASP A 625 0.10 -9.25 -21.60
C ASP A 625 0.48 -9.59 -23.06
N ASP A 626 1.53 -10.37 -23.26
CA ASP A 626 2.05 -10.71 -24.59
C ASP A 626 1.09 -11.57 -25.42
N GLU A 627 0.16 -12.31 -24.80
CA GLU A 627 -0.72 -13.29 -25.43
C GLU A 627 -2.16 -12.80 -25.59
N GLN A 628 -2.62 -11.98 -24.64
CA GLN A 628 -4.03 -11.58 -24.60
C GLN A 628 -4.25 -10.21 -23.92
N SER A 629 -5.44 -9.69 -24.16
CA SER A 629 -5.96 -8.53 -23.43
C SER A 629 -7.32 -8.87 -22.83
N VAL A 630 -7.56 -8.44 -21.60
CA VAL A 630 -8.84 -8.64 -20.88
C VAL A 630 -9.44 -7.28 -20.57
N VAL A 631 -10.66 -7.05 -21.03
CA VAL A 631 -11.41 -5.80 -20.80
C VAL A 631 -12.63 -6.09 -19.96
N PHE A 632 -12.80 -5.34 -18.87
CA PHE A 632 -14.00 -5.33 -18.06
C PHE A 632 -14.76 -4.03 -18.26
N LEU A 633 -16.06 -4.15 -18.50
CA LEU A 633 -16.99 -3.04 -18.67
C LEU A 633 -18.07 -3.15 -17.60
N CYS A 634 -18.27 -2.12 -16.78
CA CYS A 634 -19.24 -2.10 -15.70
C CYS A 634 -20.05 -0.80 -15.72
N LYS A 635 -21.37 -0.91 -15.87
CA LYS A 635 -22.30 0.22 -15.85
C LYS A 635 -23.14 0.16 -14.57
N SER A 636 -22.96 1.14 -13.68
CA SER A 636 -23.66 1.18 -12.41
C SER A 636 -25.12 1.65 -12.54
N ALA A 637 -25.37 2.69 -13.33
CA ALA A 637 -26.69 3.24 -13.54
C ALA A 637 -26.95 3.60 -15.00
N ASN A 638 -28.23 3.62 -15.38
CA ASN A 638 -28.68 4.12 -16.68
C ASN A 638 -29.47 5.43 -16.41
N LEU A 639 -28.86 6.58 -16.70
CA LEU A 639 -29.44 7.88 -16.41
C LEU A 639 -30.52 8.26 -17.44
N PHE A 640 -30.29 7.91 -18.71
CA PHE A 640 -31.22 8.17 -19.80
C PHE A 640 -31.41 6.92 -20.66
N TYR A 641 -32.61 6.76 -21.23
CA TYR A 641 -32.93 5.58 -22.04
C TYR A 641 -31.99 5.37 -23.25
N ASN A 642 -31.45 6.46 -23.80
CA ASN A 642 -30.55 6.41 -24.96
C ASN A 642 -29.05 6.29 -24.60
N ASP A 643 -28.68 6.27 -23.30
CA ASP A 643 -27.26 6.16 -22.86
C ASP A 643 -26.78 4.69 -22.82
N ASN A 644 -27.13 3.94 -23.84
CA ASN A 644 -26.82 2.51 -23.91
C ASN A 644 -25.77 2.17 -24.95
N TYR A 645 -25.47 3.08 -25.88
CA TYR A 645 -24.43 2.94 -26.88
C TYR A 645 -23.15 3.57 -26.37
N MET A 646 -22.09 2.79 -26.34
CA MET A 646 -20.80 3.18 -25.80
C MET A 646 -19.68 2.81 -26.76
N ARG A 647 -18.60 3.58 -26.71
CA ARG A 647 -17.36 3.30 -27.44
C ARG A 647 -16.17 3.45 -26.49
N ILE A 648 -15.21 2.54 -26.60
CA ILE A 648 -13.91 2.64 -25.97
C ILE A 648 -12.79 2.38 -26.97
N THR A 649 -11.67 3.07 -26.80
CA THR A 649 -10.40 2.72 -27.42
C THR A 649 -9.57 1.92 -26.43
N LEU A 650 -8.87 0.90 -26.91
CA LEU A 650 -7.99 0.08 -26.10
C LEU A 650 -6.57 0.69 -26.07
N ASP A 651 -5.74 0.18 -25.14
CA ASP A 651 -4.37 0.64 -24.98
C ASP A 651 -3.39 -0.55 -24.92
N GLY A 652 -2.11 -0.27 -25.15
CA GLY A 652 -1.02 -1.22 -24.93
C GLY A 652 -1.00 -2.47 -25.81
N LEU A 653 -1.80 -2.51 -26.87
CA LEU A 653 -1.83 -3.63 -27.81
C LEU A 653 -0.67 -3.52 -28.83
N ASP A 654 -0.26 -4.67 -29.39
CA ASP A 654 0.62 -4.69 -30.55
C ASP A 654 -0.14 -4.21 -31.78
N ALA A 655 0.22 -3.04 -32.31
CA ALA A 655 -0.46 -2.41 -33.45
C ALA A 655 -0.48 -3.29 -34.72
N ASN A 656 0.52 -4.17 -34.88
CA ASN A 656 0.70 -5.02 -36.06
C ASN A 656 0.08 -6.41 -35.92
N ALA A 657 -0.35 -6.79 -34.71
CA ALA A 657 -1.01 -8.07 -34.47
C ALA A 657 -2.52 -7.97 -34.65
N ASN A 658 -3.15 -9.10 -34.90
CA ASN A 658 -4.60 -9.23 -34.87
C ASN A 658 -5.05 -9.84 -33.53
N TYR A 659 -6.25 -9.46 -33.12
CA TYR A 659 -6.87 -9.94 -31.89
C TYR A 659 -8.25 -10.52 -32.19
N LYS A 660 -8.44 -11.80 -31.80
CA LYS A 660 -9.72 -12.50 -31.91
C LYS A 660 -10.45 -12.45 -30.57
N PHE A 661 -11.75 -12.11 -30.61
CA PHE A 661 -12.60 -12.06 -29.43
C PHE A 661 -14.08 -12.27 -29.78
N GLU A 662 -14.89 -12.61 -28.76
CA GLU A 662 -16.34 -12.67 -28.85
C GLU A 662 -16.94 -11.44 -28.14
N LEU A 663 -17.93 -10.82 -28.73
CA LEU A 663 -18.75 -9.77 -28.15
C LEU A 663 -20.21 -9.96 -28.57
N ASP A 664 -21.12 -10.07 -27.56
CA ASP A 664 -22.55 -10.25 -27.75
C ASP A 664 -22.91 -11.47 -28.66
N GLY A 665 -22.18 -12.58 -28.48
CA GLY A 665 -22.39 -13.83 -29.20
C GLY A 665 -21.88 -13.84 -30.67
N LYS A 666 -21.04 -12.83 -31.04
CA LYS A 666 -20.42 -12.74 -32.35
C LYS A 666 -18.91 -12.74 -32.24
N ASP A 667 -18.26 -13.48 -33.12
CA ASP A 667 -16.81 -13.48 -33.26
C ASP A 667 -16.31 -12.29 -34.08
N TYR A 668 -15.27 -11.65 -33.62
CA TYR A 668 -14.58 -10.54 -34.28
C TYR A 668 -13.08 -10.83 -34.38
N THR A 669 -12.44 -10.24 -35.39
CA THR A 669 -10.99 -10.18 -35.50
C THR A 669 -10.61 -8.80 -35.98
N TYR A 670 -9.88 -8.03 -35.19
CA TYR A 670 -9.40 -6.70 -35.54
C TYR A 670 -7.91 -6.57 -35.24
N SER A 671 -7.23 -5.68 -35.99
CA SER A 671 -5.84 -5.35 -35.68
C SER A 671 -5.75 -4.54 -34.37
N GLY A 672 -4.62 -4.66 -33.67
CA GLY A 672 -4.35 -3.83 -32.50
C GLY A 672 -4.39 -2.34 -32.82
N SER A 673 -3.89 -1.96 -33.99
CA SER A 673 -3.98 -0.59 -34.50
C SER A 673 -5.44 -0.10 -34.60
N TYR A 674 -6.37 -0.90 -35.14
CA TYR A 674 -7.79 -0.53 -35.18
C TYR A 674 -8.38 -0.39 -33.76
N LEU A 675 -8.11 -1.34 -32.88
CA LEU A 675 -8.62 -1.36 -31.53
C LEU A 675 -8.13 -0.15 -30.70
N MET A 676 -6.90 0.30 -30.92
CA MET A 676 -6.31 1.45 -30.23
C MET A 676 -6.74 2.81 -30.80
N ASN A 677 -7.06 2.91 -32.08
CA ASN A 677 -7.35 4.20 -32.72
C ASN A 677 -8.84 4.40 -33.06
N VAL A 678 -9.59 3.33 -33.31
CA VAL A 678 -11.03 3.36 -33.61
C VAL A 678 -11.84 2.81 -32.45
N GLY A 679 -11.39 1.70 -31.85
CA GLY A 679 -11.98 1.11 -30.67
C GLY A 679 -13.09 0.12 -30.94
N LEU A 680 -13.89 -0.13 -29.89
CA LEU A 680 -15.00 -1.06 -29.86
C LEU A 680 -16.30 -0.35 -29.54
N ASP A 681 -17.34 -0.64 -30.30
CA ASP A 681 -18.72 -0.24 -30.00
C ASP A 681 -19.44 -1.37 -29.26
N PHE A 682 -20.20 -1.02 -28.24
CA PHE A 682 -21.00 -1.99 -27.48
C PHE A 682 -22.25 -1.33 -26.89
N ASN A 683 -23.23 -2.15 -26.52
CA ASN A 683 -24.43 -1.70 -25.85
C ASN A 683 -24.54 -2.28 -24.45
N MET A 684 -24.94 -1.44 -23.48
CA MET A 684 -25.28 -1.82 -22.11
C MET A 684 -26.62 -1.19 -21.72
N TRP A 685 -27.71 -1.93 -21.93
CA TRP A 685 -29.09 -1.45 -21.85
C TRP A 685 -29.61 -1.22 -20.43
N TRP A 686 -29.04 -1.90 -19.46
CA TRP A 686 -29.57 -1.92 -18.10
C TRP A 686 -28.57 -1.35 -17.09
N SER A 687 -29.10 -0.76 -16.02
CA SER A 687 -28.32 -0.51 -14.81
C SER A 687 -27.78 -1.84 -14.28
N LEU A 688 -26.63 -1.79 -13.61
CA LEU A 688 -25.93 -2.97 -13.07
C LEU A 688 -25.61 -4.01 -14.17
N SER A 689 -25.28 -3.55 -15.35
CA SER A 689 -24.83 -4.42 -16.44
C SER A 689 -23.30 -4.43 -16.54
N SER A 690 -22.75 -5.56 -16.89
CA SER A 690 -21.31 -5.72 -17.07
C SER A 690 -20.99 -6.66 -18.22
N LYS A 691 -19.83 -6.49 -18.80
CA LYS A 691 -19.27 -7.37 -19.84
C LYS A 691 -17.81 -7.66 -19.57
N ILE A 692 -17.36 -8.81 -19.99
CA ILE A 692 -15.94 -9.16 -20.07
C ILE A 692 -15.61 -9.51 -21.51
N ILE A 693 -14.53 -8.97 -22.03
CA ILE A 693 -14.04 -9.25 -23.38
C ILE A 693 -12.61 -9.79 -23.25
N VAL A 694 -12.37 -11.00 -23.71
CA VAL A 694 -11.05 -11.61 -23.74
C VAL A 694 -10.56 -11.60 -25.19
N LEU A 695 -9.58 -10.77 -25.47
CA LEU A 695 -8.98 -10.61 -26.81
C LEU A 695 -7.70 -11.45 -26.85
N LYS A 696 -7.67 -12.46 -27.72
CA LYS A 696 -6.50 -13.32 -27.92
C LYS A 696 -5.72 -12.86 -29.13
N LYS A 697 -4.42 -12.65 -28.95
CA LYS A 697 -3.48 -12.33 -30.05
C LYS A 697 -3.37 -13.53 -30.99
N VAL A 698 -3.48 -13.31 -32.31
CA VAL A 698 -3.47 -14.35 -33.35
C VAL A 698 -2.54 -13.97 -34.51
#